data_917ae3530b3f57769493b04f095a41e4
#
_entry.id   917ae3530b3f57769493b04f095a41e4
#
_cell.length_a   1.000
_cell.length_b   1.000
_cell.length_c   1.000
_cell.angle_alpha   90.00
_cell.angle_beta   90.00
_cell.angle_gamma   90.00
#
_symmetry.space_group_name_H-M   'P 1'
#
loop_
_entity.id
_entity.type
_entity.pdbx_description
1 polymer ?
#
loop_
_entity_poly.entity_id
_entity_poly.type
_entity_poly.pdbx_seq_one_letter_code
_entity_poly.pdbx_strand_id
1 'polypeptide(L)'
;MLRIMKYLSKTEIGQLLIALVTIVGQVYFDLELPSYMSEITRLVETPGSQMRDIWISGGKMLLVSFGSLVCAVITGYFAARVAASFGQRLRSLEFRKVESFGPSEMHRFSTASLITRSTNDVTQIQMFITMGLQMLIKSPIMAVWAVCKIAGEGFEWTLTTGIAVVVLLCAVGILMALVMPKFKAMQRLTDDINLVARENLTGMRVVRAYNAQDYQESKFEDANAALTNTQLFTNRAMSVMMPLMSTIMNGLSLAIYWIGAYLIEDAGATEKLTLFSNMIVFSSYAVQVIMSFLLMSMVFVLWPRADVSAHRVMEVINTEPLVKSGTRSRGLTVAEAKQAGVITAADAADYRDDLELAGRIEFRDVSFTYPDSREAMLEGISFTADQGDTVAIIGSTGSGKSSLINLVPRFYDASAGAVLVDGVDVRDYDLKALRDKIGYVPQQSFLFKGTVKSNVSYGDRSGEPEDVPMLDASRASGRKAEREMLKADENRALTAQEENRVEQACDVAQATEFVEKMRGAFDAAIAQGGTNVSGGQRQRLSIARAVYRNPEILIFDDSFSALDFKTDRVVRDALKAYAKDATKIIVAQRVGTIMDADCILVLDDGRLVGKGTHRELLESCDVYRQIAQSQLSEEELSA
;
A
#
# COMPACT_ATOMS: atom_id res chain seq x y z
N MET A 1 2.95 -9.09 15.29
CA MET A 1 4.30 -8.55 15.12
C MET A 1 5.36 -9.61 14.80
N LEU A 2 5.49 -10.71 15.58
CA LEU A 2 6.53 -11.75 15.33
C LEU A 2 6.48 -12.36 13.92
N ARG A 3 5.29 -12.55 13.35
CA ARG A 3 5.13 -13.15 12.02
C ARG A 3 5.76 -12.33 10.88
N ILE A 4 5.81 -11.00 11.01
CA ILE A 4 6.40 -10.14 9.98
C ILE A 4 7.94 -10.19 10.02
N MET A 5 8.53 -10.59 11.15
CA MET A 5 9.99 -10.72 11.30
C MET A 5 10.60 -11.80 10.38
N LYS A 6 9.77 -12.73 9.84
CA LYS A 6 10.24 -13.72 8.84
C LYS A 6 10.79 -13.07 7.56
N TYR A 7 10.43 -11.82 7.29
CA TYR A 7 10.91 -11.07 6.13
C TYR A 7 12.26 -10.36 6.36
N LEU A 8 12.87 -10.49 7.56
CA LEU A 8 14.22 -10.00 7.81
C LEU A 8 15.26 -10.77 6.98
N SER A 9 16.24 -10.04 6.47
CA SER A 9 17.38 -10.65 5.79
C SER A 9 18.39 -11.23 6.77
N LYS A 10 19.24 -12.15 6.30
CA LYS A 10 20.35 -12.70 7.11
C LYS A 10 21.29 -11.59 7.62
N THR A 11 21.54 -10.57 6.82
CA THR A 11 22.34 -9.39 7.19
C THR A 11 21.70 -8.57 8.32
N GLU A 12 20.38 -8.35 8.24
CA GLU A 12 19.62 -7.63 9.28
C GLU A 12 19.60 -8.40 10.59
N ILE A 13 19.45 -9.73 10.52
CA ILE A 13 19.54 -10.60 11.71
C ILE A 13 20.94 -10.49 12.34
N GLY A 14 22.02 -10.51 11.53
CA GLY A 14 23.37 -10.31 12.03
C GLY A 14 23.55 -8.93 12.72
N GLN A 15 22.98 -7.88 12.15
CA GLN A 15 23.02 -6.53 12.74
C GLN A 15 22.22 -6.45 14.05
N LEU A 16 21.08 -7.15 14.14
CA LEU A 16 20.30 -7.26 15.39
C LEU A 16 21.07 -8.01 16.48
N LEU A 17 21.81 -9.06 16.11
CA LEU A 17 22.67 -9.77 17.06
C LEU A 17 23.80 -8.88 17.60
N ILE A 18 24.44 -8.07 16.74
CA ILE A 18 25.43 -7.09 17.18
C ILE A 18 24.80 -6.07 18.12
N ALA A 19 23.62 -5.53 17.77
CA ALA A 19 22.88 -4.62 18.63
C ALA A 19 22.54 -5.26 20.00
N LEU A 20 22.17 -6.53 20.03
CA LEU A 20 21.90 -7.27 21.26
C LEU A 20 23.16 -7.35 22.15
N VAL A 21 24.29 -7.72 21.57
CA VAL A 21 25.57 -7.80 22.31
C VAL A 21 25.98 -6.43 22.87
N THR A 22 25.83 -5.38 22.05
CA THR A 22 26.15 -4.01 22.52
C THR A 22 25.17 -3.50 23.58
N ILE A 23 23.88 -3.92 23.56
CA ILE A 23 22.93 -3.63 24.65
C ILE A 23 23.37 -4.29 25.96
N VAL A 24 23.77 -5.58 25.91
CA VAL A 24 24.26 -6.27 27.11
C VAL A 24 25.53 -5.58 27.66
N GLY A 25 26.46 -5.22 26.77
CA GLY A 25 27.65 -4.45 27.14
C GLY A 25 27.31 -3.09 27.76
N GLN A 26 26.33 -2.38 27.17
CA GLN A 26 25.86 -1.11 27.72
C GLN A 26 25.28 -1.28 29.12
N VAL A 27 24.42 -2.29 29.33
CA VAL A 27 23.86 -2.57 30.66
C VAL A 27 24.94 -2.90 31.68
N TYR A 28 25.94 -3.68 31.27
CA TYR A 28 27.09 -3.98 32.12
C TYR A 28 27.80 -2.70 32.58
N PHE A 29 28.16 -1.83 31.64
CA PHE A 29 28.82 -0.56 31.95
C PHE A 29 27.95 0.37 32.80
N ASP A 30 26.64 0.47 32.49
CA ASP A 30 25.70 1.30 33.25
C ASP A 30 25.59 0.83 34.72
N LEU A 31 25.65 -0.49 34.99
CA LEU A 31 25.59 -1.08 36.32
C LEU A 31 26.92 -1.11 37.07
N GLU A 32 28.06 -0.92 36.42
CA GLU A 32 29.35 -0.79 37.05
C GLU A 32 29.64 0.64 37.54
N LEU A 33 28.98 1.66 36.99
CA LEU A 33 29.19 3.08 37.38
C LEU A 33 28.95 3.33 38.87
N PRO A 34 27.85 2.84 39.54
CA PRO A 34 27.66 3.05 40.95
C PRO A 34 28.76 2.41 41.82
N SER A 35 29.35 1.29 41.39
CA SER A 35 30.42 0.62 42.15
C SER A 35 31.68 1.48 42.23
N TYR A 36 32.06 2.16 41.12
CA TYR A 36 33.17 3.12 41.14
C TYR A 36 32.86 4.38 41.93
N MET A 37 31.57 4.82 41.95
CA MET A 37 31.15 5.93 42.79
C MET A 37 31.30 5.58 44.27
N SER A 38 30.95 4.34 44.69
CA SER A 38 31.19 3.83 46.03
C SER A 38 32.68 3.83 46.41
N GLU A 39 33.53 3.33 45.48
CA GLU A 39 34.98 3.30 45.69
C GLU A 39 35.55 4.69 45.94
N ILE A 40 35.13 5.67 45.13
CA ILE A 40 35.54 7.08 45.27
C ILE A 40 35.06 7.62 46.64
N THR A 41 33.79 7.41 47.01
CA THR A 41 33.24 7.85 48.29
C THR A 41 34.06 7.28 49.48
N ARG A 42 34.35 5.98 49.44
CA ARG A 42 35.15 5.33 50.45
C ARG A 42 36.56 5.88 50.56
N LEU A 43 37.21 6.16 49.38
CA LEU A 43 38.55 6.75 49.36
C LEU A 43 38.57 8.18 49.90
N VAL A 44 37.56 8.99 49.64
CA VAL A 44 37.47 10.36 50.16
C VAL A 44 37.30 10.41 51.67
N GLU A 45 36.57 9.47 52.26
CA GLU A 45 36.27 9.45 53.67
C GLU A 45 37.32 8.68 54.49
N THR A 46 38.22 7.87 53.86
CA THR A 46 39.27 7.14 54.55
C THR A 46 40.45 8.04 54.88
N PRO A 47 40.81 8.27 56.19
CA PRO A 47 41.96 9.06 56.54
C PRO A 47 43.25 8.45 55.98
N GLY A 48 44.06 9.24 55.28
CA GLY A 48 45.33 8.81 54.70
C GLY A 48 45.24 8.33 53.24
N SER A 49 44.10 8.38 52.61
CA SER A 49 43.95 8.09 51.19
C SER A 49 44.75 9.09 50.33
N GLN A 50 45.41 8.58 49.30
CA GLN A 50 46.15 9.45 48.38
C GLN A 50 45.21 10.00 47.28
N MET A 51 45.35 11.27 46.96
CA MET A 51 44.60 11.90 45.87
C MET A 51 44.77 11.16 44.52
N ARG A 52 45.89 10.48 44.34
CA ARG A 52 46.19 9.64 43.20
C ARG A 52 45.17 8.49 43.02
N ASP A 53 44.74 7.84 44.10
CA ASP A 53 43.84 6.71 44.03
C ASP A 53 42.43 7.17 43.65
N ILE A 54 42.02 8.35 44.12
CA ILE A 54 40.75 9.00 43.71
C ILE A 54 40.77 9.32 42.23
N TRP A 55 41.90 9.87 41.71
CA TRP A 55 42.01 10.12 40.27
C TRP A 55 42.01 8.86 39.42
N ILE A 56 42.56 7.75 39.89
CA ILE A 56 42.57 6.47 39.21
C ILE A 56 41.11 5.91 39.13
N SER A 57 40.37 5.91 40.24
CA SER A 57 39.00 5.43 40.28
C SER A 57 38.05 6.33 39.47
N GLY A 58 38.25 7.66 39.52
CA GLY A 58 37.55 8.61 38.65
C GLY A 58 37.85 8.39 37.17
N GLY A 59 39.10 8.10 36.82
CA GLY A 59 39.50 7.76 35.46
C GLY A 59 38.86 6.46 34.96
N LYS A 60 38.77 5.43 35.79
CA LYS A 60 38.07 4.17 35.48
C LYS A 60 36.57 4.42 35.26
N MET A 61 35.94 5.23 36.13
CA MET A 61 34.54 5.62 35.99
C MET A 61 34.26 6.34 34.65
N LEU A 62 35.15 7.26 34.23
CA LEU A 62 35.05 7.91 32.93
C LEU A 62 35.19 6.93 31.76
N LEU A 63 36.12 5.98 31.84
CA LEU A 63 36.30 4.94 30.81
C LEU A 63 35.06 4.06 30.68
N VAL A 64 34.46 3.66 31.79
CA VAL A 64 33.22 2.85 31.81
C VAL A 64 32.04 3.64 31.23
N SER A 65 31.91 4.93 31.60
CA SER A 65 30.90 5.82 31.01
C SER A 65 31.07 5.98 29.50
N PHE A 66 32.33 6.14 29.05
CA PHE A 66 32.64 6.22 27.62
C PHE A 66 32.35 4.90 26.91
N GLY A 67 32.61 3.75 27.55
CA GLY A 67 32.24 2.42 27.06
C GLY A 67 30.74 2.27 26.88
N SER A 68 29.94 2.72 27.85
CA SER A 68 28.47 2.75 27.75
C SER A 68 28.00 3.63 26.58
N LEU A 69 28.59 4.84 26.43
CA LEU A 69 28.27 5.74 25.32
C LEU A 69 28.52 5.07 23.96
N VAL A 70 29.69 4.45 23.78
CA VAL A 70 30.06 3.77 22.53
C VAL A 70 29.07 2.63 22.25
N CYS A 71 28.74 1.80 23.24
CA CYS A 71 27.74 0.75 23.08
C CYS A 71 26.37 1.31 22.71
N ALA A 72 25.93 2.41 23.32
CA ALA A 72 24.67 3.08 23.00
C ALA A 72 24.63 3.59 21.56
N VAL A 73 25.70 4.22 21.09
CA VAL A 73 25.83 4.73 19.70
C VAL A 73 25.79 3.58 18.70
N ILE A 74 26.52 2.49 18.95
CA ILE A 74 26.52 1.31 18.09
C ILE A 74 25.13 0.68 18.04
N THR A 75 24.48 0.50 19.17
CA THR A 75 23.11 -0.02 19.25
C THR A 75 22.14 0.85 18.46
N GLY A 76 22.19 2.17 18.67
CA GLY A 76 21.33 3.12 17.96
C GLY A 76 21.53 3.09 16.45
N TYR A 77 22.80 3.03 16.01
CA TYR A 77 23.14 2.93 14.60
C TYR A 77 22.57 1.68 13.94
N PHE A 78 22.79 0.51 14.54
CA PHE A 78 22.26 -0.74 13.97
C PHE A 78 20.75 -0.82 14.06
N ALA A 79 20.13 -0.36 15.15
CA ALA A 79 18.68 -0.31 15.27
C ALA A 79 18.04 0.55 14.17
N ALA A 80 18.55 1.76 13.94
CA ALA A 80 18.08 2.66 12.90
C ALA A 80 18.28 2.07 11.48
N ARG A 81 19.45 1.47 11.25
CA ARG A 81 19.78 0.86 9.96
C ARG A 81 18.86 -0.33 9.64
N VAL A 82 18.65 -1.23 10.60
CA VAL A 82 17.74 -2.37 10.44
C VAL A 82 16.30 -1.88 10.23
N ALA A 83 15.83 -0.93 11.03
CA ALA A 83 14.49 -0.37 10.88
C ALA A 83 14.27 0.24 9.49
N ALA A 84 15.25 1.00 8.98
CA ALA A 84 15.17 1.63 7.67
C ALA A 84 15.19 0.61 6.52
N SER A 85 16.13 -0.36 6.55
CA SER A 85 16.26 -1.38 5.50
C SER A 85 15.07 -2.34 5.49
N PHE A 86 14.58 -2.74 6.65
CA PHE A 86 13.39 -3.57 6.79
C PHE A 86 12.14 -2.87 6.28
N GLY A 87 11.95 -1.58 6.64
CA GLY A 87 10.84 -0.77 6.12
C GLY A 87 10.90 -0.58 4.59
N GLN A 88 12.09 -0.39 4.02
CA GLN A 88 12.27 -0.35 2.56
C GLN A 88 11.83 -1.67 1.93
N ARG A 89 12.22 -2.80 2.52
CA ARG A 89 11.86 -4.14 2.03
C ARG A 89 10.35 -4.39 2.10
N LEU A 90 9.70 -4.06 3.21
CA LEU A 90 8.26 -4.21 3.36
C LEU A 90 7.50 -3.41 2.30
N ARG A 91 7.87 -2.15 2.09
CA ARG A 91 7.27 -1.31 1.02
C ARG A 91 7.47 -1.92 -0.36
N SER A 92 8.66 -2.44 -0.65
CA SER A 92 8.94 -3.08 -1.93
C SER A 92 8.13 -4.37 -2.13
N LEU A 93 7.99 -5.21 -1.08
CA LEU A 93 7.17 -6.42 -1.14
C LEU A 93 5.69 -6.09 -1.31
N GLU A 94 5.20 -5.11 -0.56
CA GLU A 94 3.81 -4.65 -0.63
C GLU A 94 3.49 -4.07 -2.01
N PHE A 95 4.34 -3.19 -2.53
CA PHE A 95 4.15 -2.58 -3.85
C PHE A 95 4.11 -3.64 -4.96
N ARG A 96 5.09 -4.56 -4.98
CA ARG A 96 5.10 -5.65 -5.96
C ARG A 96 3.85 -6.54 -5.87
N LYS A 97 3.36 -6.75 -4.65
CA LYS A 97 2.15 -7.53 -4.44
C LYS A 97 0.91 -6.81 -4.97
N VAL A 98 0.81 -5.51 -4.72
CA VAL A 98 -0.28 -4.66 -5.25
C VAL A 98 -0.26 -4.61 -6.77
N GLU A 99 0.92 -4.55 -7.42
CA GLU A 99 1.04 -4.62 -8.87
C GLU A 99 0.55 -5.96 -9.47
N SER A 100 0.51 -7.02 -8.66
CA SER A 100 -0.06 -8.32 -9.07
C SER A 100 -1.56 -8.43 -8.87
N PHE A 101 -2.21 -7.43 -8.25
CA PHE A 101 -3.64 -7.46 -7.96
C PHE A 101 -4.49 -7.17 -9.20
N GLY A 102 -5.64 -7.83 -9.26
CA GLY A 102 -6.72 -7.49 -10.17
C GLY A 102 -7.67 -6.45 -9.58
N PRO A 103 -8.71 -6.07 -10.33
CA PRO A 103 -9.73 -5.13 -9.84
C PRO A 103 -10.44 -5.62 -8.56
N SER A 104 -10.64 -6.92 -8.39
CA SER A 104 -11.27 -7.50 -7.19
C SER A 104 -10.51 -7.17 -5.92
N GLU A 105 -9.17 -7.37 -5.91
CA GLU A 105 -8.33 -7.08 -4.76
C GLU A 105 -8.27 -5.57 -4.50
N MET A 106 -8.22 -4.76 -5.57
CA MET A 106 -8.23 -3.30 -5.45
C MET A 106 -9.54 -2.77 -4.84
N HIS A 107 -10.68 -3.39 -5.15
CA HIS A 107 -11.95 -3.07 -4.48
C HIS A 107 -11.94 -3.45 -3.00
N ARG A 108 -11.45 -4.66 -2.67
CA ARG A 108 -11.36 -5.14 -1.29
C ARG A 108 -10.53 -4.24 -0.39
N PHE A 109 -9.37 -3.78 -0.85
CA PHE A 109 -8.44 -3.00 -0.02
C PHE A 109 -8.66 -1.49 -0.06
N SER A 110 -9.24 -0.94 -1.08
CA SER A 110 -9.29 0.47 -1.46
C SER A 110 -7.91 1.14 -1.60
N THR A 111 -7.78 2.08 -2.52
CA THR A 111 -6.51 2.81 -2.77
C THR A 111 -6.02 3.57 -1.54
N ALA A 112 -6.91 4.22 -0.80
CA ALA A 112 -6.56 4.98 0.40
C ALA A 112 -5.99 4.08 1.50
N SER A 113 -6.56 2.87 1.67
CA SER A 113 -6.06 1.88 2.63
C SER A 113 -4.68 1.36 2.26
N LEU A 114 -4.44 1.05 0.98
CA LEU A 114 -3.14 0.59 0.49
C LEU A 114 -2.04 1.64 0.68
N ILE A 115 -2.34 2.92 0.40
CA ILE A 115 -1.40 4.03 0.65
C ILE A 115 -1.05 4.11 2.14
N THR A 116 -2.04 4.02 3.03
CA THR A 116 -1.81 4.08 4.49
C THR A 116 -0.96 2.90 4.96
N ARG A 117 -1.19 1.70 4.42
CA ARG A 117 -0.42 0.48 4.75
C ARG A 117 1.03 0.62 4.31
N SER A 118 1.29 1.10 3.11
CA SER A 118 2.64 1.28 2.56
C SER A 118 3.43 2.42 3.23
N THR A 119 2.76 3.40 3.82
CA THR A 119 3.39 4.57 4.43
C THR A 119 3.36 4.52 5.95
N ASN A 120 2.21 4.79 6.55
CA ASN A 120 2.08 4.95 8.00
C ASN A 120 2.27 3.63 8.76
N ASP A 121 1.66 2.53 8.30
CA ASP A 121 1.79 1.24 8.98
C ASP A 121 3.22 0.72 8.97
N VAL A 122 3.93 0.85 7.84
CA VAL A 122 5.37 0.51 7.79
C VAL A 122 6.19 1.39 8.71
N THR A 123 5.85 2.69 8.84
CA THR A 123 6.52 3.61 9.78
C THR A 123 6.30 3.19 11.23
N GLN A 124 5.10 2.73 11.62
CA GLN A 124 4.84 2.20 12.96
C GLN A 124 5.71 0.97 13.25
N ILE A 125 5.87 0.08 12.28
CA ILE A 125 6.75 -1.10 12.40
C ILE A 125 8.21 -0.67 12.57
N GLN A 126 8.69 0.31 11.79
CA GLN A 126 10.04 0.86 11.91
C GLN A 126 10.29 1.48 13.29
N MET A 127 9.33 2.27 13.79
CA MET A 127 9.41 2.88 15.13
C MET A 127 9.48 1.80 16.21
N PHE A 128 8.69 0.75 16.09
CA PHE A 128 8.73 -0.39 17.01
C PHE A 128 10.09 -1.10 17.00
N ILE A 129 10.73 -1.30 15.86
CA ILE A 129 12.08 -1.91 15.79
C ILE A 129 13.10 -1.00 16.47
N THR A 130 13.08 0.31 16.17
CA THR A 130 14.06 1.26 16.71
C THR A 130 13.94 1.42 18.22
N MET A 131 12.72 1.62 18.74
CA MET A 131 12.47 1.82 20.17
C MET A 131 12.35 0.50 20.92
N GLY A 132 11.81 -0.53 20.28
CA GLY A 132 11.57 -1.84 20.89
C GLY A 132 12.85 -2.54 21.35
N LEU A 133 13.97 -2.38 20.63
CA LEU A 133 15.26 -2.91 21.05
C LEU A 133 15.68 -2.34 22.42
N GLN A 134 15.45 -1.05 22.65
CA GLN A 134 15.77 -0.42 23.92
C GLN A 134 14.75 -0.82 25.03
N MET A 135 13.46 -0.80 24.72
CA MET A 135 12.42 -1.04 25.72
C MET A 135 12.21 -2.52 26.03
N LEU A 136 12.21 -3.40 25.01
CA LEU A 136 11.94 -4.83 25.15
C LEU A 136 13.17 -5.64 25.57
N ILE A 137 14.36 -5.18 25.23
CA ILE A 137 15.60 -5.93 25.45
C ILE A 137 16.42 -5.29 26.55
N LYS A 138 16.78 -4.00 26.43
CA LYS A 138 17.61 -3.32 27.43
C LYS A 138 16.92 -3.28 28.79
N SER A 139 15.65 -2.87 28.86
CA SER A 139 14.98 -2.66 30.15
C SER A 139 14.81 -3.94 30.98
N PRO A 140 14.38 -5.09 30.46
CA PRO A 140 14.33 -6.32 31.25
C PRO A 140 15.72 -6.79 31.72
N ILE A 141 16.73 -6.72 30.85
CA ILE A 141 18.11 -7.09 31.22
C ILE A 141 18.60 -6.19 32.33
N MET A 142 18.41 -4.88 32.21
CA MET A 142 18.77 -3.90 33.24
C MET A 142 18.05 -4.16 34.54
N ALA A 143 16.72 -4.40 34.49
CA ALA A 143 15.94 -4.66 35.70
C ALA A 143 16.41 -5.93 36.45
N VAL A 144 16.54 -7.06 35.72
CA VAL A 144 16.99 -8.33 36.30
C VAL A 144 18.40 -8.21 36.86
N TRP A 145 19.33 -7.65 36.11
CA TRP A 145 20.72 -7.53 36.55
C TRP A 145 20.90 -6.55 37.70
N ALA A 146 20.17 -5.41 37.69
CA ALA A 146 20.17 -4.48 38.82
C ALA A 146 19.57 -5.13 40.09
N VAL A 147 18.49 -5.91 39.99
CA VAL A 147 17.93 -6.68 41.11
C VAL A 147 18.95 -7.70 41.63
N CYS A 148 19.68 -8.40 40.76
CA CYS A 148 20.73 -9.33 41.18
C CYS A 148 21.89 -8.61 41.93
N LYS A 149 22.27 -7.42 41.50
CA LYS A 149 23.26 -6.58 42.19
C LYS A 149 22.75 -6.13 43.58
N ILE A 150 21.48 -5.70 43.67
CA ILE A 150 20.83 -5.27 44.91
C ILE A 150 20.76 -6.41 45.93
N ALA A 151 20.39 -7.61 45.50
CA ALA A 151 20.18 -8.76 46.39
C ALA A 151 21.44 -9.18 47.19
N GLY A 152 22.64 -8.75 46.73
CA GLY A 152 23.90 -9.01 47.42
C GLY A 152 24.29 -7.97 48.46
N GLU A 153 23.64 -6.81 48.55
CA GLU A 153 24.09 -5.66 49.33
C GLU A 153 23.34 -5.48 50.68
N GLY A 154 22.17 -6.09 50.87
CA GLY A 154 21.41 -6.04 52.13
C GLY A 154 19.92 -6.41 51.96
N PHE A 155 19.37 -7.11 52.95
CA PHE A 155 17.99 -7.61 52.89
C PHE A 155 16.97 -6.48 53.02
N GLU A 156 17.17 -5.53 53.92
CA GLU A 156 16.23 -4.45 54.23
C GLU A 156 16.01 -3.53 53.03
N TRP A 157 17.08 -3.16 52.35
CA TRP A 157 17.03 -2.34 51.15
C TRP A 157 16.45 -3.08 49.94
N THR A 158 16.75 -4.38 49.82
CA THR A 158 16.18 -5.24 48.78
C THR A 158 14.66 -5.36 48.94
N LEU A 159 14.19 -5.57 50.18
CA LEU A 159 12.76 -5.64 50.49
C LEU A 159 12.06 -4.30 50.17
N THR A 160 12.67 -3.18 50.56
CA THR A 160 12.13 -1.84 50.31
C THR A 160 12.00 -1.56 48.80
N THR A 161 13.00 -1.92 48.01
CA THR A 161 12.94 -1.80 46.54
C THR A 161 11.90 -2.72 45.95
N GLY A 162 11.78 -3.96 46.45
CA GLY A 162 10.73 -4.90 46.04
C GLY A 162 9.32 -4.34 46.27
N ILE A 163 9.07 -3.76 47.45
CA ILE A 163 7.79 -3.08 47.75
C ILE A 163 7.53 -1.93 46.81
N ALA A 164 8.54 -1.08 46.58
CA ALA A 164 8.39 0.05 45.63
C ALA A 164 8.08 -0.41 44.20
N VAL A 165 8.71 -1.49 43.72
CA VAL A 165 8.40 -2.08 42.41
C VAL A 165 6.97 -2.63 42.38
N VAL A 166 6.50 -3.30 43.40
CA VAL A 166 5.11 -3.79 43.50
C VAL A 166 4.13 -2.61 43.47
N VAL A 167 4.38 -1.58 44.28
CA VAL A 167 3.56 -0.35 44.28
C VAL A 167 3.55 0.30 42.88
N LEU A 168 4.68 0.37 42.22
CA LEU A 168 4.82 0.89 40.85
C LEU A 168 3.97 0.07 39.87
N LEU A 169 4.10 -1.25 39.88
CA LEU A 169 3.35 -2.12 38.98
C LEU A 169 1.84 -2.06 39.24
N CYS A 170 1.41 -1.99 40.48
CA CYS A 170 0.01 -1.80 40.84
C CYS A 170 -0.50 -0.44 40.36
N ALA A 171 0.25 0.64 40.57
CA ALA A 171 -0.13 1.99 40.13
C ALA A 171 -0.26 2.09 38.63
N VAL A 172 0.73 1.58 37.87
CA VAL A 172 0.69 1.51 36.40
C VAL A 172 -0.47 0.63 35.92
N GLY A 173 -0.66 -0.55 36.57
CA GLY A 173 -1.74 -1.47 36.21
C GLY A 173 -3.13 -0.84 36.39
N ILE A 174 -3.37 -0.16 37.51
CA ILE A 174 -4.63 0.55 37.77
C ILE A 174 -4.83 1.67 36.74
N LEU A 175 -3.80 2.48 36.49
CA LEU A 175 -3.88 3.56 35.51
C LEU A 175 -4.20 3.03 34.10
N MET A 176 -3.53 1.96 33.69
CA MET A 176 -3.78 1.32 32.40
C MET A 176 -5.18 0.72 32.32
N ALA A 177 -5.68 0.07 33.38
CA ALA A 177 -7.04 -0.46 33.42
C ALA A 177 -8.11 0.64 33.26
N LEU A 178 -7.86 1.83 33.79
CA LEU A 178 -8.76 3.00 33.66
C LEU A 178 -8.70 3.65 32.27
N VAL A 179 -7.51 3.72 31.68
CA VAL A 179 -7.27 4.49 30.45
C VAL A 179 -7.51 3.66 29.18
N MET A 180 -7.21 2.34 29.19
CA MET A 180 -7.34 1.48 28.00
C MET A 180 -8.75 1.46 27.39
N PRO A 181 -9.86 1.36 28.16
CA PRO A 181 -11.21 1.43 27.59
C PRO A 181 -11.49 2.79 26.91
N LYS A 182 -10.93 3.86 27.48
CA LYS A 182 -11.07 5.22 26.94
C LYS A 182 -10.28 5.44 25.65
N PHE A 183 -9.09 4.81 25.51
CA PHE A 183 -8.36 4.80 24.25
C PHE A 183 -9.16 4.14 23.12
N LYS A 184 -9.84 3.02 23.40
CA LYS A 184 -10.72 2.37 22.43
C LYS A 184 -11.94 3.24 22.06
N ALA A 185 -12.53 3.93 23.06
CA ALA A 185 -13.62 4.86 22.79
C ALA A 185 -13.16 6.07 21.98
N MET A 186 -11.98 6.63 22.28
CA MET A 186 -11.38 7.75 21.57
C MET A 186 -11.18 7.43 20.08
N GLN A 187 -10.77 6.19 19.75
CA GLN A 187 -10.63 5.76 18.36
C GLN A 187 -11.97 5.81 17.62
N ARG A 188 -13.04 5.28 18.20
CA ARG A 188 -14.40 5.33 17.61
C ARG A 188 -14.88 6.77 17.43
N LEU A 189 -14.70 7.61 18.44
CA LEU A 189 -15.10 9.01 18.37
C LEU A 189 -14.29 9.80 17.34
N THR A 190 -13.03 9.42 17.10
CA THR A 190 -12.23 9.98 16.00
C THR A 190 -12.79 9.56 14.64
N ASP A 191 -13.22 8.30 14.51
CA ASP A 191 -13.86 7.82 13.28
C ASP A 191 -15.19 8.53 13.04
N ASP A 192 -15.99 8.81 14.08
CA ASP A 192 -17.24 9.56 14.01
C ASP A 192 -17.01 11.01 13.53
N ILE A 193 -16.01 11.73 14.09
CA ILE A 193 -15.63 13.07 13.60
C ILE A 193 -15.20 13.03 12.14
N ASN A 194 -14.39 12.06 11.76
CA ASN A 194 -13.95 11.90 10.37
C ASN A 194 -15.12 11.63 9.42
N LEU A 195 -16.12 10.85 9.88
CA LEU A 195 -17.33 10.59 9.11
C LEU A 195 -18.13 11.89 8.87
N VAL A 196 -18.42 12.66 9.95
CA VAL A 196 -19.15 13.93 9.87
C VAL A 196 -18.42 14.94 8.98
N ALA A 197 -17.11 15.07 9.15
CA ALA A 197 -16.29 15.96 8.32
C ALA A 197 -16.30 15.54 6.85
N ARG A 198 -16.19 14.24 6.55
CA ARG A 198 -16.23 13.71 5.18
C ARG A 198 -17.59 13.94 4.54
N GLU A 199 -18.68 13.66 5.24
CA GLU A 199 -20.04 13.91 4.76
C GLU A 199 -20.22 15.39 4.39
N ASN A 200 -19.79 16.30 5.27
CA ASN A 200 -19.89 17.73 5.03
C ASN A 200 -19.06 18.18 3.82
N LEU A 201 -17.79 17.74 3.72
CA LEU A 201 -16.91 18.10 2.60
C LEU A 201 -17.43 17.55 1.27
N THR A 202 -17.90 16.31 1.25
CA THR A 202 -18.46 15.68 0.04
C THR A 202 -19.78 16.33 -0.35
N GLY A 203 -20.65 16.61 0.63
CA GLY A 203 -21.95 17.22 0.46
C GLY A 203 -21.98 18.76 0.45
N MET A 204 -20.82 19.43 0.39
CA MET A 204 -20.71 20.89 0.56
C MET A 204 -21.69 21.69 -0.33
N ARG A 205 -21.91 21.25 -1.58
CA ARG A 205 -22.87 21.90 -2.49
C ARG A 205 -24.30 21.80 -1.98
N VAL A 206 -24.68 20.65 -1.42
CA VAL A 206 -26.00 20.41 -0.84
C VAL A 206 -26.17 21.25 0.42
N VAL A 207 -25.19 21.23 1.33
CA VAL A 207 -25.20 22.03 2.56
C VAL A 207 -25.41 23.51 2.23
N ARG A 208 -24.70 24.03 1.24
CA ARG A 208 -24.85 25.44 0.80
C ARG A 208 -26.17 25.70 0.13
N ALA A 209 -26.66 24.79 -0.73
CA ALA A 209 -27.94 24.99 -1.44
C ALA A 209 -29.16 25.00 -0.49
N TYR A 210 -29.06 24.29 0.63
CA TYR A 210 -30.15 24.19 1.61
C TYR A 210 -29.95 25.06 2.86
N ASN A 211 -28.90 25.92 2.89
CA ASN A 211 -28.55 26.75 4.06
C ASN A 211 -28.44 25.94 5.37
N ALA A 212 -27.89 24.73 5.29
CA ALA A 212 -27.82 23.77 6.39
C ALA A 212 -26.49 23.85 7.17
N GLN A 213 -25.76 24.97 7.10
CA GLN A 213 -24.46 25.15 7.76
C GLN A 213 -24.56 24.97 9.26
N ASP A 214 -25.50 25.67 9.90
CA ASP A 214 -25.68 25.65 11.36
C ASP A 214 -26.03 24.25 11.88
N TYR A 215 -26.80 23.48 11.11
CA TYR A 215 -27.09 22.07 11.42
C TYR A 215 -25.85 21.21 11.36
N GLN A 216 -25.02 21.37 10.32
CA GLN A 216 -23.78 20.61 10.19
C GLN A 216 -22.73 20.99 11.22
N GLU A 217 -22.67 22.28 11.59
CA GLU A 217 -21.80 22.78 12.66
C GLU A 217 -22.21 22.20 14.01
N SER A 218 -23.49 22.21 14.35
CA SER A 218 -23.98 21.55 15.57
C SER A 218 -23.66 20.05 15.61
N LYS A 219 -23.89 19.34 14.51
CA LYS A 219 -23.56 17.92 14.40
C LYS A 219 -22.07 17.65 14.60
N PHE A 220 -21.22 18.52 14.06
CA PHE A 220 -19.77 18.43 14.24
C PHE A 220 -19.37 18.74 15.69
N GLU A 221 -19.92 19.79 16.30
CA GLU A 221 -19.60 20.18 17.68
C GLU A 221 -20.03 19.10 18.70
N ASP A 222 -21.14 18.41 18.48
CA ASP A 222 -21.55 17.27 19.33
C ASP A 222 -20.52 16.14 19.30
N ALA A 223 -20.08 15.77 18.11
CA ALA A 223 -19.04 14.74 17.93
C ALA A 223 -17.68 15.20 18.51
N ASN A 224 -17.32 16.48 18.29
CA ASN A 224 -16.11 17.11 18.80
C ASN A 224 -16.11 17.18 20.34
N ALA A 225 -17.21 17.55 20.95
CA ALA A 225 -17.37 17.59 22.40
C ALA A 225 -17.22 16.19 23.03
N ALA A 226 -17.81 15.15 22.42
CA ALA A 226 -17.69 13.77 22.89
C ALA A 226 -16.23 13.28 22.85
N LEU A 227 -15.50 13.55 21.74
CA LEU A 227 -14.08 13.24 21.61
C LEU A 227 -13.25 14.03 22.61
N THR A 228 -13.46 15.34 22.70
CA THR A 228 -12.73 16.23 23.61
C THR A 228 -12.86 15.81 25.05
N ASN A 229 -14.07 15.49 25.53
CA ASN A 229 -14.31 15.03 26.90
C ASN A 229 -13.59 13.71 27.19
N THR A 230 -13.61 12.77 26.27
CA THR A 230 -12.90 11.49 26.39
C THR A 230 -11.39 11.69 26.40
N GLN A 231 -10.87 12.56 25.54
CA GLN A 231 -9.46 12.91 25.45
C GLN A 231 -8.97 13.67 26.69
N LEU A 232 -9.78 14.60 27.22
CA LEU A 232 -9.47 15.30 28.47
C LEU A 232 -9.36 14.34 29.64
N PHE A 233 -10.29 13.41 29.78
CA PHE A 233 -10.21 12.36 30.83
C PHE A 233 -8.91 11.55 30.69
N THR A 234 -8.62 11.07 29.48
CA THR A 234 -7.43 10.27 29.19
C THR A 234 -6.15 11.04 29.49
N ASN A 235 -6.05 12.28 29.01
CA ASN A 235 -4.87 13.12 29.23
C ASN A 235 -4.69 13.50 30.69
N ARG A 236 -5.77 13.80 31.42
CA ARG A 236 -5.73 14.06 32.88
C ARG A 236 -5.26 12.82 33.65
N ALA A 237 -5.78 11.62 33.32
CA ALA A 237 -5.33 10.39 33.92
C ALA A 237 -3.84 10.12 33.63
N MET A 238 -3.42 10.29 32.37
CA MET A 238 -2.01 10.11 31.99
C MET A 238 -1.08 11.17 32.59
N SER A 239 -1.54 12.40 32.81
CA SER A 239 -0.73 13.46 33.45
C SER A 239 -0.36 13.15 34.90
N VAL A 240 -1.15 12.30 35.58
CA VAL A 240 -0.84 11.83 36.96
C VAL A 240 0.34 10.85 36.96
N MET A 241 0.65 10.22 35.82
CA MET A 241 1.69 9.19 35.73
C MET A 241 3.07 9.72 36.14
N MET A 242 3.51 10.87 35.60
CA MET A 242 4.83 11.43 35.90
C MET A 242 4.98 11.88 37.36
N PRO A 243 4.05 12.62 37.97
CA PRO A 243 4.10 12.93 39.42
C PRO A 243 4.10 11.68 40.28
N LEU A 244 3.28 10.67 39.96
CA LEU A 244 3.21 9.41 40.69
C LEU A 244 4.56 8.65 40.66
N MET A 245 5.18 8.58 39.44
CA MET A 245 6.50 7.99 39.27
C MET A 245 7.56 8.72 40.10
N SER A 246 7.58 10.06 40.01
CA SER A 246 8.51 10.88 40.82
C SER A 246 8.31 10.68 42.31
N THR A 247 7.06 10.56 42.75
CA THR A 247 6.75 10.32 44.18
C THR A 247 7.24 8.95 44.62
N ILE A 248 7.03 7.90 43.81
CA ILE A 248 7.53 6.54 44.12
C ILE A 248 9.07 6.53 44.17
N MET A 249 9.71 7.17 43.20
CA MET A 249 11.17 7.24 43.09
C MET A 249 11.80 8.01 44.28
N ASN A 250 11.26 9.20 44.57
CA ASN A 250 11.73 10.01 45.67
C ASN A 250 11.40 9.38 47.02
N GLY A 251 10.22 8.76 47.15
CA GLY A 251 9.83 7.99 48.34
C GLY A 251 10.73 6.79 48.59
N LEU A 252 11.11 6.07 47.53
CA LEU A 252 12.10 4.97 47.65
C LEU A 252 13.47 5.50 48.07
N SER A 253 13.95 6.58 47.46
CA SER A 253 15.22 7.21 47.86
C SER A 253 15.18 7.63 49.33
N LEU A 254 14.10 8.27 49.79
CA LEU A 254 13.92 8.63 51.20
C LEU A 254 13.93 7.41 52.10
N ALA A 255 13.22 6.34 51.73
CA ALA A 255 13.18 5.11 52.53
C ALA A 255 14.57 4.44 52.64
N ILE A 256 15.33 4.43 51.52
CA ILE A 256 16.70 3.90 51.51
C ILE A 256 17.61 4.70 52.45
N TYR A 257 17.55 6.02 52.38
CA TYR A 257 18.35 6.88 53.28
C TYR A 257 17.91 6.77 54.73
N TRP A 258 16.60 6.68 55.00
CA TRP A 258 16.06 6.54 56.33
C TRP A 258 16.49 5.21 56.99
N ILE A 259 16.31 4.08 56.28
CA ILE A 259 16.74 2.75 56.73
C ILE A 259 18.25 2.71 56.87
N GLY A 260 18.99 3.32 55.90
CA GLY A 260 20.42 3.41 55.93
C GLY A 260 20.94 4.16 57.17
N ALA A 261 20.28 5.25 57.55
CA ALA A 261 20.64 6.00 58.75
C ALA A 261 20.53 5.14 60.03
N TYR A 262 19.46 4.36 60.19
CA TYR A 262 19.30 3.42 61.31
C TYR A 262 20.38 2.32 61.29
N LEU A 263 20.64 1.71 60.14
CA LEU A 263 21.66 0.66 60.01
C LEU A 263 23.06 1.19 60.31
N ILE A 264 23.36 2.44 59.93
CA ILE A 264 24.64 3.10 60.23
C ILE A 264 24.77 3.47 61.70
N GLU A 265 23.65 3.84 62.38
CA GLU A 265 23.64 4.16 63.80
C GLU A 265 23.99 2.92 64.64
N ASP A 266 23.37 1.77 64.32
CA ASP A 266 23.55 0.50 65.01
C ASP A 266 24.89 -0.19 64.70
N ALA A 267 25.57 0.18 63.63
CA ALA A 267 26.81 -0.45 63.17
C ALA A 267 28.06 -0.03 63.99
N GLY A 268 29.08 -0.90 64.04
CA GLY A 268 30.38 -0.61 64.60
C GLY A 268 31.18 0.43 63.79
N ALA A 269 32.12 1.11 64.42
CA ALA A 269 32.86 2.24 63.81
C ALA A 269 33.54 1.91 62.47
N THR A 270 33.96 0.67 62.25
CA THR A 270 34.59 0.18 61.02
C THR A 270 33.58 -0.15 59.92
N GLU A 271 32.34 -0.41 60.27
CA GLU A 271 31.29 -0.79 59.31
C GLU A 271 30.49 0.41 58.80
N LYS A 272 30.44 1.52 59.55
CA LYS A 272 29.70 2.74 59.22
C LYS A 272 30.00 3.27 57.83
N LEU A 273 31.31 3.35 57.51
CA LEU A 273 31.76 3.84 56.20
C LEU A 273 31.32 2.94 55.04
N THR A 274 31.39 1.63 55.22
CA THR A 274 30.99 0.66 54.23
C THR A 274 29.46 0.73 53.99
N LEU A 275 28.68 0.82 55.07
CA LEU A 275 27.22 0.95 54.95
C LEU A 275 26.77 2.24 54.29
N PHE A 276 27.44 3.37 54.59
CA PHE A 276 27.18 4.65 53.92
C PHE A 276 27.48 4.58 52.44
N SER A 277 28.62 4.00 52.06
CA SER A 277 28.99 3.81 50.66
C SER A 277 27.99 2.88 49.94
N ASN A 278 27.60 1.77 50.54
CA ASN A 278 26.61 0.83 50.00
C ASN A 278 25.23 1.47 49.82
N MET A 279 24.80 2.33 50.77
CA MET A 279 23.55 3.09 50.67
C MET A 279 23.48 3.95 49.39
N ILE A 280 24.59 4.62 49.03
CA ILE A 280 24.67 5.44 47.80
C ILE A 280 24.53 4.56 46.52
N VAL A 281 25.27 3.45 46.50
CA VAL A 281 25.22 2.47 45.39
C VAL A 281 23.85 1.90 45.24
N PHE A 282 23.26 1.49 46.37
CA PHE A 282 21.94 0.90 46.43
C PHE A 282 20.86 1.88 45.88
N SER A 283 20.92 3.14 46.34
CA SER A 283 20.03 4.19 45.83
C SER A 283 20.13 4.34 44.32
N SER A 284 21.34 4.28 43.74
CA SER A 284 21.55 4.34 42.30
C SER A 284 20.95 3.15 41.55
N TYR A 285 21.13 1.93 42.07
CA TYR A 285 20.52 0.73 41.45
C TYR A 285 19.00 0.75 41.57
N ALA A 286 18.44 1.16 42.71
CA ALA A 286 17.02 1.25 42.92
C ALA A 286 16.33 2.18 41.91
N VAL A 287 16.96 3.34 41.64
CA VAL A 287 16.50 4.27 40.60
C VAL A 287 16.55 3.60 39.21
N GLN A 288 17.62 2.87 38.87
CA GLN A 288 17.74 2.17 37.60
C GLN A 288 16.68 1.06 37.44
N VAL A 289 16.35 0.31 38.52
CA VAL A 289 15.27 -0.67 38.50
C VAL A 289 13.93 -0.02 38.16
N ILE A 290 13.57 1.07 38.86
CA ILE A 290 12.30 1.78 38.61
C ILE A 290 12.24 2.34 37.18
N MET A 291 13.32 2.96 36.73
CA MET A 291 13.39 3.50 35.34
C MET A 291 13.26 2.40 34.30
N SER A 292 13.82 1.22 34.54
CA SER A 292 13.68 0.06 33.66
C SER A 292 12.23 -0.43 33.56
N PHE A 293 11.52 -0.53 34.69
CA PHE A 293 10.10 -0.88 34.70
C PHE A 293 9.24 0.19 34.02
N LEU A 294 9.56 1.47 34.18
CA LEU A 294 8.89 2.57 33.50
C LEU A 294 9.04 2.46 31.98
N LEU A 295 10.26 2.25 31.49
CA LEU A 295 10.51 2.06 30.07
C LEU A 295 9.80 0.80 29.53
N MET A 296 9.80 -0.29 30.30
CA MET A 296 9.11 -1.51 29.93
C MET A 296 7.58 -1.30 29.82
N SER A 297 6.99 -0.41 30.64
CA SER A 297 5.57 -0.11 30.58
C SER A 297 5.16 0.55 29.25
N MET A 298 6.04 1.29 28.59
CA MET A 298 5.77 1.90 27.28
C MET A 298 5.56 0.86 26.17
N VAL A 299 6.06 -0.35 26.34
CA VAL A 299 5.84 -1.46 25.41
C VAL A 299 4.36 -1.78 25.24
N PHE A 300 3.56 -1.68 26.32
CA PHE A 300 2.12 -1.93 26.27
C PHE A 300 1.37 -0.95 25.34
N VAL A 301 1.95 0.21 25.05
CA VAL A 301 1.40 1.19 24.11
C VAL A 301 1.91 0.94 22.68
N LEU A 302 3.20 0.62 22.53
CA LEU A 302 3.84 0.48 21.22
C LEU A 302 3.53 -0.87 20.55
N TRP A 303 3.51 -1.96 21.33
CA TRP A 303 3.29 -3.31 20.80
C TRP A 303 1.95 -3.46 20.07
N PRO A 304 0.79 -3.08 20.64
CA PRO A 304 -0.49 -3.25 19.93
C PRO A 304 -0.57 -2.47 18.64
N ARG A 305 -0.02 -1.24 18.60
CA ARG A 305 0.01 -0.43 17.39
C ARG A 305 0.83 -1.08 16.28
N ALA A 306 2.04 -1.50 16.61
CA ALA A 306 2.92 -2.18 15.67
C ALA A 306 2.34 -3.54 15.23
N ASP A 307 1.65 -4.26 16.11
CA ASP A 307 1.05 -5.55 15.78
C ASP A 307 -0.12 -5.41 14.81
N VAL A 308 -1.01 -4.43 15.02
CA VAL A 308 -2.10 -4.12 14.09
C VAL A 308 -1.54 -3.70 12.73
N SER A 309 -0.55 -2.79 12.69
CA SER A 309 0.09 -2.37 11.46
C SER A 309 0.78 -3.53 10.73
N ALA A 310 1.47 -4.42 11.47
CA ALA A 310 2.08 -5.61 10.92
C ALA A 310 1.05 -6.58 10.32
N HIS A 311 -0.10 -6.75 10.98
CA HIS A 311 -1.20 -7.57 10.45
C HIS A 311 -1.76 -6.99 9.14
N ARG A 312 -1.98 -5.68 9.07
CA ARG A 312 -2.50 -5.00 7.88
C ARG A 312 -1.54 -5.10 6.69
N VAL A 313 -0.24 -4.90 6.92
CA VAL A 313 0.79 -5.05 5.88
C VAL A 313 0.89 -6.51 5.43
N MET A 314 0.88 -7.46 6.37
CA MET A 314 0.93 -8.89 6.03
C MET A 314 -0.33 -9.38 5.30
N GLU A 315 -1.49 -8.82 5.57
CA GLU A 315 -2.71 -9.12 4.83
C GLU A 315 -2.52 -8.84 3.34
N VAL A 316 -1.96 -7.69 2.97
CA VAL A 316 -1.64 -7.35 1.57
C VAL A 316 -0.62 -8.33 0.99
N ILE A 317 0.52 -8.52 1.67
CA ILE A 317 1.62 -9.37 1.16
C ILE A 317 1.18 -10.83 0.95
N ASN A 318 0.30 -11.35 1.82
CA ASN A 318 -0.14 -12.75 1.78
C ASN A 318 -1.42 -12.96 0.94
N THR A 319 -2.09 -11.91 0.47
CA THR A 319 -3.27 -12.06 -0.40
C THR A 319 -2.84 -12.59 -1.75
N GLU A 320 -3.32 -13.75 -2.14
CA GLU A 320 -3.09 -14.27 -3.47
C GLU A 320 -4.10 -13.65 -4.44
N PRO A 321 -3.65 -13.18 -5.63
CA PRO A 321 -4.56 -12.73 -6.68
C PRO A 321 -5.49 -13.86 -7.09
N LEU A 322 -6.77 -13.52 -7.35
CA LEU A 322 -7.77 -14.46 -7.84
C LEU A 322 -7.41 -14.94 -9.25
N VAL A 323 -6.96 -14.01 -10.10
CA VAL A 323 -6.54 -14.31 -11.46
C VAL A 323 -5.05 -14.66 -11.45
N LYS A 324 -4.71 -15.90 -11.83
CA LYS A 324 -3.33 -16.38 -11.92
C LYS A 324 -2.91 -16.48 -13.39
N SER A 325 -1.66 -16.08 -13.71
CA SER A 325 -1.13 -16.22 -15.07
C SER A 325 -1.09 -17.67 -15.49
N GLY A 326 -1.51 -17.93 -16.72
CA GLY A 326 -1.26 -19.21 -17.39
C GLY A 326 0.16 -19.27 -17.95
N THR A 327 0.40 -20.19 -18.88
CA THR A 327 1.74 -20.46 -19.40
C THR A 327 1.86 -20.25 -20.91
N ARG A 328 0.74 -20.05 -21.60
CA ARG A 328 0.72 -19.95 -23.05
C ARG A 328 1.02 -18.52 -23.51
N SER A 329 1.95 -18.37 -24.44
CA SER A 329 2.39 -17.05 -24.95
C SER A 329 1.86 -16.72 -26.34
N ARG A 330 1.23 -17.68 -27.03
CA ARG A 330 0.72 -17.50 -28.41
C ARG A 330 -0.66 -18.10 -28.61
N GLY A 331 -1.37 -17.64 -29.63
CA GLY A 331 -2.60 -18.21 -30.12
C GLY A 331 -2.44 -19.60 -30.76
N LEU A 332 -3.54 -20.19 -31.23
CA LEU A 332 -3.50 -21.38 -32.07
C LEU A 332 -3.10 -21.01 -33.49
N THR A 333 -2.30 -21.84 -34.15
CA THR A 333 -2.16 -21.77 -35.61
C THR A 333 -3.46 -22.24 -36.27
N VAL A 334 -3.66 -21.85 -37.53
CA VAL A 334 -4.84 -22.27 -38.32
C VAL A 334 -4.95 -23.82 -38.33
N ALA A 335 -3.82 -24.54 -38.46
CA ALA A 335 -3.81 -25.99 -38.42
C ALA A 335 -4.23 -26.54 -37.04
N GLU A 336 -3.70 -25.98 -35.95
CA GLU A 336 -4.07 -26.36 -34.56
C GLU A 336 -5.56 -26.07 -34.30
N ALA A 337 -6.08 -24.93 -34.78
CA ALA A 337 -7.46 -24.52 -34.61
C ALA A 337 -8.45 -25.42 -35.38
N LYS A 338 -8.10 -25.87 -36.58
CA LYS A 338 -8.84 -26.88 -37.35
C LYS A 338 -8.89 -28.22 -36.59
N GLN A 339 -7.75 -28.66 -36.09
CA GLN A 339 -7.64 -29.92 -35.35
C GLN A 339 -8.43 -29.88 -34.04
N ALA A 340 -8.44 -28.72 -33.38
CA ALA A 340 -9.21 -28.48 -32.15
C ALA A 340 -10.71 -28.21 -32.38
N GLY A 341 -11.16 -28.11 -33.64
CA GLY A 341 -12.54 -27.79 -33.99
C GLY A 341 -12.97 -26.36 -33.63
N VAL A 342 -12.01 -25.46 -33.47
CA VAL A 342 -12.25 -24.02 -33.16
C VAL A 342 -12.71 -23.28 -34.39
N ILE A 343 -12.21 -23.67 -35.58
CA ILE A 343 -12.63 -23.13 -36.88
C ILE A 343 -13.01 -24.29 -37.81
N THR A 344 -13.96 -24.02 -38.73
CA THR A 344 -14.32 -25.01 -39.74
C THR A 344 -13.32 -25.02 -40.90
N ALA A 345 -13.28 -26.09 -41.68
CA ALA A 345 -12.45 -26.17 -42.86
C ALA A 345 -12.83 -25.11 -43.93
N ALA A 346 -14.07 -24.67 -43.93
CA ALA A 346 -14.57 -23.61 -44.82
C ALA A 346 -14.03 -22.22 -44.36
N ASP A 347 -14.06 -21.93 -43.09
CA ASP A 347 -13.56 -20.66 -42.55
C ASP A 347 -12.04 -20.50 -42.70
N ALA A 348 -11.35 -21.63 -42.83
CA ALA A 348 -9.89 -21.66 -42.96
C ALA A 348 -9.40 -21.80 -44.42
N ALA A 349 -10.29 -21.78 -45.42
CA ALA A 349 -9.92 -22.02 -46.80
C ALA A 349 -8.97 -20.93 -47.35
N ASP A 350 -9.06 -19.73 -46.84
CA ASP A 350 -8.27 -18.56 -47.26
C ASP A 350 -7.02 -18.31 -46.45
N TYR A 351 -6.77 -19.10 -45.37
CA TYR A 351 -5.64 -18.91 -44.48
C TYR A 351 -4.60 -20.01 -44.62
N ARG A 352 -3.32 -19.64 -44.49
CA ARG A 352 -2.20 -20.60 -44.45
C ARG A 352 -2.22 -21.33 -43.09
N ASP A 353 -1.99 -22.63 -43.10
CA ASP A 353 -2.06 -23.50 -41.93
C ASP A 353 -1.01 -23.17 -40.84
N ASP A 354 0.10 -22.50 -41.21
CA ASP A 354 1.19 -22.10 -40.33
C ASP A 354 1.01 -20.73 -39.67
N LEU A 355 0.00 -19.96 -40.08
CA LEU A 355 -0.31 -18.65 -39.48
C LEU A 355 -1.04 -18.83 -38.14
N GLU A 356 -0.76 -17.97 -37.18
CA GLU A 356 -1.54 -17.87 -35.95
C GLU A 356 -2.89 -17.18 -36.22
N LEU A 357 -3.92 -17.62 -35.54
CA LEU A 357 -5.15 -16.83 -35.46
C LEU A 357 -4.83 -15.52 -34.75
N ALA A 358 -5.21 -14.41 -35.32
CA ALA A 358 -4.93 -13.10 -34.75
C ALA A 358 -6.24 -12.32 -34.56
N GLY A 359 -6.49 -11.87 -33.36
CA GLY A 359 -7.63 -11.01 -33.05
C GLY A 359 -8.99 -11.69 -33.00
N ARG A 360 -9.07 -13.02 -33.10
CA ARG A 360 -10.35 -13.74 -32.96
C ARG A 360 -10.76 -13.83 -31.48
N ILE A 361 -11.99 -13.44 -31.18
CA ILE A 361 -12.59 -13.50 -29.85
C ILE A 361 -13.83 -14.39 -29.90
N GLU A 362 -13.95 -15.32 -28.93
CA GLU A 362 -15.11 -16.20 -28.85
C GLU A 362 -15.58 -16.36 -27.40
N PHE A 363 -16.85 -16.14 -27.16
CA PHE A 363 -17.53 -16.41 -25.90
C PHE A 363 -18.39 -17.67 -26.06
N ARG A 364 -18.17 -18.66 -25.20
CA ARG A 364 -18.91 -19.94 -25.19
C ARG A 364 -19.68 -20.10 -23.90
N ASP A 365 -20.97 -19.85 -23.93
CA ASP A 365 -21.90 -20.00 -22.80
C ASP A 365 -21.37 -19.36 -21.51
N VAL A 366 -20.90 -18.11 -21.64
CA VAL A 366 -20.21 -17.41 -20.56
C VAL A 366 -21.19 -16.83 -19.58
N SER A 367 -21.01 -17.21 -18.30
CA SER A 367 -21.67 -16.56 -17.17
C SER A 367 -20.65 -15.96 -16.22
N PHE A 368 -21.00 -14.84 -15.60
CA PHE A 368 -20.11 -14.14 -14.69
C PHE A 368 -20.83 -13.58 -13.48
N THR A 369 -20.25 -13.82 -12.31
CA THR A 369 -20.67 -13.28 -11.01
C THR A 369 -19.49 -12.61 -10.35
N TYR A 370 -19.66 -11.37 -9.88
CA TYR A 370 -18.59 -10.69 -9.10
C TYR A 370 -18.33 -11.43 -7.79
N PRO A 371 -17.06 -11.49 -7.32
CA PRO A 371 -16.71 -12.22 -6.09
C PRO A 371 -17.50 -11.80 -4.84
N ASP A 372 -17.92 -10.53 -4.78
CA ASP A 372 -18.68 -9.95 -3.65
C ASP A 372 -20.19 -9.96 -3.88
N SER A 373 -20.68 -10.50 -5.00
CA SER A 373 -22.11 -10.61 -5.35
C SER A 373 -22.61 -12.05 -5.23
N ARG A 374 -23.90 -12.20 -5.00
CA ARG A 374 -24.61 -13.48 -5.09
C ARG A 374 -25.39 -13.64 -6.39
N GLU A 375 -25.62 -12.54 -7.09
CA GLU A 375 -26.39 -12.51 -8.33
C GLU A 375 -25.44 -12.51 -9.53
N ALA A 376 -25.79 -13.26 -10.55
CA ALA A 376 -25.06 -13.29 -11.81
C ALA A 376 -25.20 -11.93 -12.52
N MET A 377 -24.07 -11.39 -12.97
CA MET A 377 -24.03 -10.17 -13.78
C MET A 377 -24.18 -10.48 -15.26
N LEU A 378 -23.76 -11.65 -15.71
CA LEU A 378 -23.89 -12.14 -17.08
C LEU A 378 -24.32 -13.61 -17.04
N GLU A 379 -25.25 -14.01 -17.94
CA GLU A 379 -25.76 -15.35 -18.03
C GLU A 379 -25.79 -15.85 -19.49
N GLY A 380 -25.07 -16.95 -19.77
CA GLY A 380 -25.17 -17.71 -21.01
C GLY A 380 -24.77 -16.93 -22.27
N ILE A 381 -23.81 -16.03 -22.21
CA ILE A 381 -23.40 -15.19 -23.35
C ILE A 381 -22.58 -16.00 -24.34
N SER A 382 -23.00 -16.01 -25.61
CA SER A 382 -22.28 -16.68 -26.70
C SER A 382 -22.22 -15.81 -27.95
N PHE A 383 -21.02 -15.51 -28.40
CA PHE A 383 -20.76 -14.82 -29.67
C PHE A 383 -19.33 -15.04 -30.15
N THR A 384 -19.10 -14.75 -31.42
CA THR A 384 -17.75 -14.76 -32.03
C THR A 384 -17.56 -13.43 -32.76
N ALA A 385 -16.34 -12.91 -32.69
CA ALA A 385 -15.81 -11.81 -33.47
C ALA A 385 -14.55 -12.30 -34.17
N ASP A 386 -14.52 -12.23 -35.48
CA ASP A 386 -13.38 -12.63 -36.28
C ASP A 386 -12.41 -11.45 -36.49
N GLN A 387 -11.21 -11.74 -37.00
CA GLN A 387 -10.20 -10.73 -37.26
C GLN A 387 -10.75 -9.58 -38.11
N GLY A 388 -10.56 -8.36 -37.64
CA GLY A 388 -10.99 -7.14 -38.37
C GLY A 388 -12.43 -6.72 -38.10
N ASP A 389 -13.26 -7.59 -37.53
CA ASP A 389 -14.67 -7.28 -37.20
C ASP A 389 -14.78 -6.11 -36.22
N THR A 390 -15.86 -5.36 -36.37
CA THR A 390 -16.30 -4.36 -35.39
C THR A 390 -17.54 -4.89 -34.68
N VAL A 391 -17.40 -5.33 -33.44
CA VAL A 391 -18.51 -5.80 -32.60
C VAL A 391 -18.90 -4.69 -31.63
N ALA A 392 -20.14 -4.24 -31.71
CA ALA A 392 -20.67 -3.23 -30.81
C ALA A 392 -21.54 -3.88 -29.72
N ILE A 393 -21.52 -3.29 -28.52
CA ILE A 393 -22.32 -3.74 -27.37
C ILE A 393 -23.16 -2.57 -26.88
N ILE A 394 -24.49 -2.77 -26.87
CA ILE A 394 -25.47 -1.78 -26.41
C ILE A 394 -26.43 -2.41 -25.39
N GLY A 395 -27.06 -1.60 -24.57
CA GLY A 395 -28.06 -2.02 -23.57
C GLY A 395 -28.23 -0.99 -22.48
N SER A 396 -29.17 -1.21 -21.58
CA SER A 396 -29.48 -0.35 -20.44
C SER A 396 -28.29 -0.16 -19.49
N THR A 397 -28.33 0.88 -18.67
CA THR A 397 -27.32 1.06 -17.59
C THR A 397 -27.41 -0.12 -16.62
N GLY A 398 -26.28 -0.74 -16.30
CA GLY A 398 -26.24 -1.91 -15.43
C GLY A 398 -26.45 -3.26 -16.13
N SER A 399 -26.68 -3.31 -17.45
CA SER A 399 -26.89 -4.57 -18.20
C SER A 399 -25.65 -5.47 -18.35
N GLY A 400 -24.49 -5.11 -17.77
CA GLY A 400 -23.30 -5.96 -17.79
C GLY A 400 -22.29 -5.67 -18.92
N LYS A 401 -22.45 -4.60 -19.72
CA LYS A 401 -21.57 -4.28 -20.87
C LYS A 401 -20.09 -4.23 -20.51
N SER A 402 -19.72 -3.40 -19.52
CA SER A 402 -18.33 -3.29 -19.08
C SER A 402 -17.82 -4.58 -18.43
N SER A 403 -18.72 -5.34 -17.76
CA SER A 403 -18.37 -6.64 -17.19
C SER A 403 -17.99 -7.63 -18.28
N LEU A 404 -18.73 -7.66 -19.39
CA LEU A 404 -18.48 -8.54 -20.53
C LEU A 404 -17.09 -8.29 -21.13
N ILE A 405 -16.77 -7.03 -21.46
CA ILE A 405 -15.49 -6.69 -22.10
C ILE A 405 -14.29 -6.87 -21.15
N ASN A 406 -14.50 -6.78 -19.83
CA ASN A 406 -13.45 -6.99 -18.84
C ASN A 406 -12.98 -8.44 -18.73
N LEU A 407 -13.74 -9.39 -19.26
CA LEU A 407 -13.34 -10.79 -19.33
C LEU A 407 -12.31 -11.07 -20.43
N VAL A 408 -12.27 -10.25 -21.49
CA VAL A 408 -11.30 -10.42 -22.60
C VAL A 408 -9.84 -10.17 -22.16
N PRO A 409 -9.48 -9.04 -21.49
CA PRO A 409 -8.13 -8.83 -20.94
C PRO A 409 -7.91 -9.61 -19.64
N ARG A 410 -8.87 -10.46 -19.28
CA ARG A 410 -8.85 -11.28 -18.07
C ARG A 410 -8.62 -10.43 -16.82
N PHE A 411 -9.42 -9.36 -16.66
CA PHE A 411 -9.50 -8.63 -15.39
C PHE A 411 -10.27 -9.42 -14.32
N TYR A 412 -11.13 -10.32 -14.78
CA TYR A 412 -11.89 -11.32 -14.03
C TYR A 412 -11.91 -12.62 -14.83
N ASP A 413 -12.06 -13.74 -14.15
CA ASP A 413 -12.33 -15.03 -14.76
C ASP A 413 -13.86 -15.25 -14.86
N ALA A 414 -14.32 -15.86 -15.94
CA ALA A 414 -15.71 -16.29 -16.09
C ALA A 414 -16.07 -17.31 -15.01
N SER A 415 -17.29 -17.18 -14.44
CA SER A 415 -17.81 -18.14 -13.45
C SER A 415 -18.23 -19.47 -14.08
N ALA A 416 -18.70 -19.45 -15.33
CA ALA A 416 -19.01 -20.61 -16.15
C ALA A 416 -18.73 -20.29 -17.63
N GLY A 417 -18.56 -21.32 -18.44
CA GLY A 417 -18.21 -21.18 -19.85
C GLY A 417 -16.74 -20.85 -20.08
N ALA A 418 -16.42 -20.36 -21.26
CA ALA A 418 -15.05 -20.03 -21.67
C ALA A 418 -15.02 -18.79 -22.56
N VAL A 419 -14.01 -17.92 -22.34
CA VAL A 419 -13.64 -16.83 -23.22
C VAL A 419 -12.36 -17.23 -23.92
N LEU A 420 -12.38 -17.25 -25.24
CA LEU A 420 -11.21 -17.60 -26.04
C LEU A 420 -10.72 -16.38 -26.82
N VAL A 421 -9.39 -16.22 -26.86
CA VAL A 421 -8.68 -15.28 -27.70
C VAL A 421 -7.75 -16.10 -28.60
N ASP A 422 -7.82 -15.91 -29.90
CA ASP A 422 -7.05 -16.66 -30.89
C ASP A 422 -7.17 -18.19 -30.71
N GLY A 423 -8.38 -18.64 -30.36
CA GLY A 423 -8.72 -20.04 -30.14
C GLY A 423 -8.23 -20.64 -28.80
N VAL A 424 -7.56 -19.88 -27.97
CA VAL A 424 -7.03 -20.30 -26.66
C VAL A 424 -7.87 -19.68 -25.53
N ASP A 425 -8.25 -20.47 -24.53
CA ASP A 425 -8.91 -19.95 -23.33
C ASP A 425 -8.01 -18.92 -22.64
N VAL A 426 -8.59 -17.76 -22.29
CA VAL A 426 -7.84 -16.68 -21.63
C VAL A 426 -7.18 -17.13 -20.32
N ARG A 427 -7.72 -18.20 -19.69
CA ARG A 427 -7.18 -18.79 -18.45
C ARG A 427 -5.83 -19.50 -18.66
N ASP A 428 -5.56 -19.97 -19.88
CA ASP A 428 -4.32 -20.68 -20.23
C ASP A 428 -3.21 -19.72 -20.65
N TYR A 429 -3.54 -18.48 -21.01
CA TYR A 429 -2.56 -17.48 -21.41
C TYR A 429 -1.70 -16.99 -20.25
N ASP A 430 -0.42 -16.73 -20.55
CA ASP A 430 0.36 -15.78 -19.79
C ASP A 430 -0.31 -14.39 -19.86
N LEU A 431 -0.55 -13.76 -18.70
CA LEU A 431 -1.31 -12.51 -18.63
C LEU A 431 -0.64 -11.36 -19.41
N LYS A 432 0.70 -11.34 -19.48
CA LYS A 432 1.42 -10.34 -20.24
C LYS A 432 1.18 -10.57 -21.73
N ALA A 433 1.37 -11.80 -22.20
CA ALA A 433 1.18 -12.15 -23.59
C ALA A 433 -0.26 -11.87 -24.07
N LEU A 434 -1.28 -12.19 -23.25
CA LEU A 434 -2.67 -11.86 -23.57
C LEU A 434 -2.89 -10.34 -23.68
N ARG A 435 -2.43 -9.59 -22.69
CA ARG A 435 -2.66 -8.14 -22.63
C ARG A 435 -1.82 -7.35 -23.64
N ASP A 436 -0.72 -7.94 -24.13
CA ASP A 436 0.08 -7.33 -25.20
C ASP A 436 -0.66 -7.35 -26.54
N LYS A 437 -1.61 -8.29 -26.74
CA LYS A 437 -2.49 -8.36 -27.91
C LYS A 437 -3.64 -7.35 -27.86
N ILE A 438 -3.91 -6.70 -26.71
CA ILE A 438 -5.11 -5.91 -26.45
C ILE A 438 -4.77 -4.45 -26.22
N GLY A 439 -5.38 -3.55 -26.99
CA GLY A 439 -5.45 -2.13 -26.70
C GLY A 439 -6.77 -1.80 -26.00
N TYR A 440 -6.71 -1.37 -24.74
CA TYR A 440 -7.89 -1.10 -23.91
C TYR A 440 -8.05 0.39 -23.61
N VAL A 441 -9.21 0.94 -23.94
CA VAL A 441 -9.58 2.34 -23.64
C VAL A 441 -10.72 2.33 -22.62
N PRO A 442 -10.45 2.67 -21.36
CA PRO A 442 -11.46 2.63 -20.30
C PRO A 442 -12.47 3.77 -20.42
N GLN A 443 -13.65 3.57 -19.83
CA GLN A 443 -14.71 4.59 -19.77
C GLN A 443 -14.21 5.90 -19.13
N GLN A 444 -13.47 5.79 -18.02
CA GLN A 444 -12.81 6.94 -17.38
C GLN A 444 -11.33 6.95 -17.76
N SER A 445 -10.98 7.80 -18.70
CA SER A 445 -9.60 7.97 -19.14
C SER A 445 -8.73 8.55 -18.03
N PHE A 446 -7.59 7.89 -17.79
CA PHE A 446 -6.58 8.32 -16.84
C PHE A 446 -5.25 8.61 -17.57
N LEU A 447 -4.67 9.78 -17.27
CA LEU A 447 -3.35 10.16 -17.76
C LEU A 447 -2.37 10.26 -16.59
N PHE A 448 -1.18 9.73 -16.80
CA PHE A 448 -0.10 9.80 -15.82
C PHE A 448 0.60 11.16 -15.89
N LYS A 449 1.17 11.59 -14.77
CA LYS A 449 2.04 12.76 -14.75
C LYS A 449 3.25 12.50 -15.66
N GLY A 450 3.49 13.38 -16.62
CA GLY A 450 4.57 13.24 -17.60
C GLY A 450 4.36 14.17 -18.78
N THR A 451 4.62 13.68 -19.97
CA THR A 451 4.38 14.40 -21.23
C THR A 451 3.28 13.73 -22.05
N VAL A 452 2.85 14.37 -23.15
CA VAL A 452 1.96 13.74 -24.13
C VAL A 452 2.63 12.48 -24.67
N LYS A 453 3.89 12.56 -25.12
CA LYS A 453 4.67 11.41 -25.62
C LYS A 453 4.66 10.25 -24.64
N SER A 454 5.05 10.49 -23.38
CA SER A 454 5.13 9.44 -22.36
C SER A 454 3.76 8.82 -22.01
N ASN A 455 2.67 9.54 -22.23
CA ASN A 455 1.33 9.00 -22.04
C ASN A 455 0.86 8.18 -23.24
N VAL A 456 1.20 8.56 -24.46
CA VAL A 456 0.84 7.81 -25.67
C VAL A 456 1.68 6.54 -25.79
N SER A 457 2.99 6.61 -25.58
CA SER A 457 3.90 5.46 -25.59
C SER A 457 3.89 4.63 -24.31
N TYR A 458 2.95 4.86 -23.40
CA TYR A 458 2.88 4.18 -22.11
C TYR A 458 2.80 2.66 -22.25
N GLY A 459 3.74 1.97 -21.59
CA GLY A 459 3.82 0.50 -21.61
C GLY A 459 4.53 -0.08 -22.83
N ASP A 460 5.09 0.75 -23.72
CA ASP A 460 5.99 0.27 -24.76
C ASP A 460 7.38 0.02 -24.14
N ARG A 461 7.75 -1.26 -24.10
CA ARG A 461 9.04 -1.74 -23.59
C ARG A 461 9.92 -2.32 -24.70
N SER A 462 9.69 -1.94 -25.93
CA SER A 462 10.52 -2.36 -27.05
C SER A 462 11.93 -1.79 -26.88
N GLY A 463 12.83 -2.56 -26.27
CA GLY A 463 14.21 -2.18 -25.96
C GLY A 463 14.64 -2.26 -24.51
N GLU A 464 13.75 -2.65 -23.59
CA GLU A 464 14.16 -3.05 -22.23
C GLU A 464 14.71 -4.50 -22.26
N PRO A 465 15.81 -4.79 -21.53
CA PRO A 465 16.24 -6.17 -21.32
C PRO A 465 15.13 -6.94 -20.58
N GLU A 466 14.84 -8.15 -21.01
CA GLU A 466 13.78 -9.03 -20.48
C GLU A 466 13.90 -9.32 -18.98
N ASP A 467 15.08 -9.14 -18.40
CA ASP A 467 15.37 -9.29 -16.99
C ASP A 467 15.93 -8.00 -16.40
N VAL A 468 15.06 -7.16 -15.85
CA VAL A 468 15.50 -6.20 -14.82
C VAL A 468 15.78 -7.00 -13.54
N PRO A 469 17.04 -7.16 -13.10
CA PRO A 469 17.36 -7.99 -11.94
C PRO A 469 16.59 -7.47 -10.72
N MET A 470 15.91 -8.38 -10.03
CA MET A 470 15.28 -8.09 -8.74
C MET A 470 16.30 -7.46 -7.81
N LEU A 471 16.06 -6.22 -7.44
CA LEU A 471 16.89 -5.43 -6.53
C LEU A 471 17.17 -6.18 -5.24
N ASP A 472 18.40 -6.66 -5.12
CA ASP A 472 18.94 -7.05 -3.82
C ASP A 472 19.32 -5.76 -3.06
N ALA A 473 18.42 -5.32 -2.17
CA ALA A 473 18.57 -4.11 -1.36
C ALA A 473 19.82 -4.16 -0.43
N SER A 474 20.56 -5.25 -0.44
CA SER A 474 21.77 -5.43 0.36
C SER A 474 23.04 -4.77 -0.24
N ARG A 475 23.02 -4.39 -1.53
CA ARG A 475 24.18 -3.81 -2.22
C ARG A 475 24.06 -2.30 -2.39
N ALA A 476 24.69 -1.54 -1.52
CA ALA A 476 24.74 -0.07 -1.59
C ALA A 476 25.37 0.49 -2.88
N SER A 477 26.17 -0.28 -3.61
CA SER A 477 26.79 0.11 -4.89
C SER A 477 25.81 0.02 -6.07
N GLY A 478 24.75 -0.82 -5.98
CA GLY A 478 23.72 -0.93 -7.01
C GLY A 478 22.78 0.29 -7.06
N ARG A 479 22.59 1.00 -5.94
CA ARG A 479 21.63 2.13 -5.86
C ARG A 479 21.97 3.32 -6.74
N LYS A 480 23.24 3.56 -7.03
CA LYS A 480 23.66 4.68 -7.89
C LYS A 480 23.44 4.34 -9.35
N ALA A 481 23.83 3.14 -9.76
CA ALA A 481 23.59 2.61 -11.10
C ALA A 481 22.09 2.49 -11.41
N GLU A 482 21.31 2.06 -10.44
CA GLU A 482 19.85 1.92 -10.55
C GLU A 482 19.11 3.25 -10.61
N ARG A 483 19.50 4.25 -9.77
CA ARG A 483 18.97 5.61 -9.91
C ARG A 483 19.37 6.26 -11.23
N GLU A 484 20.51 5.90 -11.77
CA GLU A 484 20.96 6.35 -13.09
C GLU A 484 20.18 5.63 -14.20
N MET A 485 19.88 4.32 -14.06
CA MET A 485 18.99 3.59 -14.96
C MET A 485 17.56 4.11 -14.94
N LEU A 486 16.95 4.28 -13.75
CA LEU A 486 15.59 4.83 -13.62
C LEU A 486 15.50 6.28 -14.14
N LYS A 487 16.54 7.10 -13.96
CA LYS A 487 16.62 8.44 -14.55
C LYS A 487 16.88 8.39 -16.05
N ALA A 488 17.60 7.39 -16.55
CA ALA A 488 17.78 7.17 -17.97
C ALA A 488 16.47 6.74 -18.63
N ASP A 489 15.65 5.96 -17.94
CA ASP A 489 14.32 5.50 -18.38
C ASP A 489 13.28 6.64 -18.36
N GLU A 490 13.25 7.46 -17.27
CA GLU A 490 12.40 8.66 -17.23
C GLU A 490 12.75 9.70 -18.28
N ASN A 491 14.00 9.74 -18.74
CA ASN A 491 14.53 10.68 -19.74
C ASN A 491 14.91 9.97 -21.06
N ARG A 492 14.48 8.73 -21.28
CA ARG A 492 14.73 8.06 -22.57
C ARG A 492 14.08 8.86 -23.67
N ALA A 493 14.90 9.45 -24.53
CA ALA A 493 14.44 10.04 -25.77
C ALA A 493 13.88 8.90 -26.66
N LEU A 494 12.64 9.06 -27.12
CA LEU A 494 12.07 8.15 -28.11
C LEU A 494 12.95 8.16 -29.37
N THR A 495 13.08 7.03 -30.01
CA THR A 495 13.70 6.94 -31.34
C THR A 495 12.84 7.69 -32.36
N ALA A 496 13.41 8.13 -33.45
CA ALA A 496 12.64 8.80 -34.53
C ALA A 496 11.46 7.93 -35.04
N GLN A 497 11.59 6.60 -34.97
CA GLN A 497 10.52 5.69 -35.36
C GLN A 497 9.39 5.67 -34.31
N GLU A 498 9.74 5.69 -33.01
CA GLU A 498 8.77 5.76 -31.92
C GLU A 498 8.05 7.12 -31.91
N GLU A 499 8.76 8.21 -32.16
CA GLU A 499 8.15 9.54 -32.32
C GLU A 499 7.13 9.58 -33.45
N ASN A 500 7.48 9.05 -34.61
CA ASN A 500 6.54 8.96 -35.75
C ASN A 500 5.30 8.11 -35.39
N ARG A 501 5.47 7.01 -34.66
CA ARG A 501 4.33 6.20 -34.14
C ARG A 501 3.43 6.99 -33.18
N VAL A 502 4.02 7.84 -32.33
CA VAL A 502 3.24 8.72 -31.43
C VAL A 502 2.42 9.71 -32.25
N GLU A 503 3.02 10.35 -33.26
CA GLU A 503 2.34 11.28 -34.13
C GLU A 503 1.19 10.60 -34.90
N GLN A 504 1.45 9.45 -35.53
CA GLN A 504 0.43 8.66 -36.21
C GLN A 504 -0.74 8.26 -35.31
N ALA A 505 -0.43 7.79 -34.07
CA ALA A 505 -1.46 7.42 -33.10
C ALA A 505 -2.29 8.65 -32.67
N CYS A 506 -1.67 9.80 -32.51
CA CYS A 506 -2.37 11.06 -32.23
C CYS A 506 -3.24 11.52 -33.43
N ASP A 507 -2.78 11.34 -34.64
CA ASP A 507 -3.56 11.66 -35.86
C ASP A 507 -4.81 10.79 -35.94
N VAL A 508 -4.67 9.47 -35.74
CA VAL A 508 -5.82 8.53 -35.71
C VAL A 508 -6.83 8.92 -34.62
N ALA A 509 -6.34 9.31 -33.46
CA ALA A 509 -7.19 9.76 -32.35
C ALA A 509 -7.67 11.22 -32.49
N GLN A 510 -7.35 11.90 -33.59
CA GLN A 510 -7.65 13.33 -33.82
C GLN A 510 -7.11 14.22 -32.69
N ALA A 511 -5.96 13.85 -32.11
CA ALA A 511 -5.34 14.55 -30.98
C ALA A 511 -4.30 15.60 -31.44
N THR A 512 -3.71 15.46 -32.62
CA THR A 512 -2.60 16.29 -33.13
C THR A 512 -2.92 17.77 -33.08
N GLU A 513 -4.10 18.20 -33.56
CA GLU A 513 -4.48 19.60 -33.61
C GLU A 513 -4.40 20.32 -32.26
N PHE A 514 -4.88 19.70 -31.18
CA PHE A 514 -4.80 20.34 -29.86
C PHE A 514 -3.44 20.15 -29.22
N VAL A 515 -2.74 19.01 -29.48
CA VAL A 515 -1.40 18.76 -28.96
C VAL A 515 -0.41 19.79 -29.50
N GLU A 516 -0.43 20.09 -30.79
CA GLU A 516 0.44 21.12 -31.40
C GLU A 516 0.19 22.51 -30.80
N LYS A 517 -1.05 22.82 -30.37
CA LYS A 517 -1.40 24.09 -29.70
C LYS A 517 -0.92 24.16 -28.25
N MET A 518 -0.56 23.04 -27.66
CA MET A 518 -0.01 23.02 -26.30
C MET A 518 1.44 23.52 -26.29
N ARG A 519 1.82 24.22 -25.21
CA ARG A 519 3.20 24.67 -25.04
C ARG A 519 4.14 23.47 -24.93
N GLY A 520 4.94 23.21 -25.94
CA GLY A 520 5.83 22.05 -26.04
C GLY A 520 5.30 20.91 -26.89
N ALA A 521 4.12 21.09 -27.55
CA ALA A 521 3.50 20.11 -28.45
C ALA A 521 3.48 18.68 -27.82
N PHE A 522 4.12 17.73 -28.46
CA PHE A 522 4.19 16.35 -27.95
C PHE A 522 4.99 16.20 -26.64
N ASP A 523 5.86 17.16 -26.30
CA ASP A 523 6.56 17.23 -25.02
C ASP A 523 5.80 18.07 -23.96
N ALA A 524 4.58 18.52 -24.29
CA ALA A 524 3.75 19.27 -23.35
C ALA A 524 3.46 18.46 -22.09
N ALA A 525 3.57 19.14 -20.93
CA ALA A 525 3.39 18.52 -19.64
C ALA A 525 1.92 18.13 -19.37
N ILE A 526 1.71 16.90 -18.95
CA ILE A 526 0.43 16.38 -18.46
C ILE A 526 0.49 16.29 -16.94
N ALA A 527 -0.46 16.92 -16.27
CA ALA A 527 -0.61 16.81 -14.80
C ALA A 527 -1.16 15.44 -14.39
N GLN A 528 -0.96 15.08 -13.14
CA GLN A 528 -1.50 13.83 -12.57
C GLN A 528 -3.02 13.73 -12.79
N GLY A 529 -3.49 12.63 -13.34
CA GLY A 529 -4.90 12.42 -13.69
C GLY A 529 -5.37 13.24 -14.91
N GLY A 530 -4.47 13.94 -15.62
CA GLY A 530 -4.82 14.77 -16.78
C GLY A 530 -5.70 15.98 -16.42
N THR A 531 -5.51 16.57 -15.23
CA THR A 531 -6.35 17.68 -14.75
C THR A 531 -6.18 18.97 -15.53
N ASN A 532 -5.11 19.10 -16.31
CA ASN A 532 -4.80 20.24 -17.17
C ASN A 532 -5.29 20.09 -18.62
N VAL A 533 -6.00 19.01 -18.94
CA VAL A 533 -6.62 18.77 -20.24
C VAL A 533 -8.12 18.51 -20.10
N SER A 534 -8.90 18.83 -21.14
CA SER A 534 -10.35 18.59 -21.11
C SER A 534 -10.70 17.10 -21.15
N GLY A 535 -11.96 16.74 -20.81
CA GLY A 535 -12.44 15.34 -20.86
C GLY A 535 -12.25 14.71 -22.24
N GLY A 536 -12.66 15.38 -23.30
CA GLY A 536 -12.49 14.90 -24.68
C GLY A 536 -11.03 14.82 -25.12
N GLN A 537 -10.16 15.73 -24.67
CA GLN A 537 -8.71 15.64 -24.91
C GLN A 537 -8.09 14.44 -24.21
N ARG A 538 -8.45 14.20 -22.92
CA ARG A 538 -8.03 13.00 -22.20
C ARG A 538 -8.43 11.72 -22.91
N GLN A 539 -9.67 11.68 -23.39
CA GLN A 539 -10.20 10.51 -24.09
C GLN A 539 -9.41 10.25 -25.38
N ARG A 540 -9.18 11.29 -26.19
CA ARG A 540 -8.38 11.16 -27.43
C ARG A 540 -6.94 10.70 -27.16
N LEU A 541 -6.28 11.20 -26.12
CA LEU A 541 -4.95 10.70 -25.74
C LEU A 541 -4.98 9.25 -25.25
N SER A 542 -6.06 8.81 -24.60
CA SER A 542 -6.23 7.39 -24.23
C SER A 542 -6.48 6.49 -25.44
N ILE A 543 -7.21 6.99 -26.44
CA ILE A 543 -7.37 6.30 -27.73
C ILE A 543 -6.01 6.21 -28.44
N ALA A 544 -5.25 7.33 -28.52
CA ALA A 544 -3.91 7.33 -29.10
C ALA A 544 -2.97 6.31 -28.41
N ARG A 545 -3.01 6.20 -27.06
CA ARG A 545 -2.27 5.18 -26.30
C ARG A 545 -2.59 3.76 -26.72
N ALA A 546 -3.87 3.44 -26.92
CA ALA A 546 -4.29 2.10 -27.35
C ALA A 546 -3.86 1.80 -28.79
N VAL A 547 -3.99 2.78 -29.68
CA VAL A 547 -3.60 2.67 -31.10
C VAL A 547 -2.08 2.57 -31.28
N TYR A 548 -1.29 3.31 -30.49
CA TYR A 548 0.16 3.30 -30.53
C TYR A 548 0.77 1.89 -30.42
N ARG A 549 0.16 1.02 -29.63
CA ARG A 549 0.62 -0.36 -29.41
C ARG A 549 0.41 -1.27 -30.64
N ASN A 550 -0.39 -0.84 -31.63
CA ASN A 550 -0.80 -1.64 -32.78
C ASN A 550 -1.28 -3.05 -32.41
N PRO A 551 -2.29 -3.15 -31.53
CA PRO A 551 -2.75 -4.42 -30.97
C PRO A 551 -3.61 -5.20 -31.99
N GLU A 552 -3.75 -6.50 -31.78
CA GLU A 552 -4.66 -7.37 -32.55
C GLU A 552 -6.14 -7.12 -32.19
N ILE A 553 -6.40 -6.64 -30.97
CA ILE A 553 -7.76 -6.37 -30.43
C ILE A 553 -7.79 -4.98 -29.84
N LEU A 554 -8.79 -4.18 -30.20
CA LEU A 554 -9.08 -2.88 -29.61
C LEU A 554 -10.41 -2.92 -28.86
N ILE A 555 -10.39 -2.54 -27.58
CA ILE A 555 -11.59 -2.50 -26.72
C ILE A 555 -11.82 -1.05 -26.30
N PHE A 556 -13.03 -0.55 -26.57
CA PHE A 556 -13.49 0.80 -26.23
C PHE A 556 -14.67 0.70 -25.25
N ASP A 557 -14.46 1.03 -23.98
CA ASP A 557 -15.51 1.06 -22.98
C ASP A 557 -16.14 2.45 -22.91
N ASP A 558 -17.26 2.66 -23.59
CA ASP A 558 -17.99 3.94 -23.70
C ASP A 558 -17.10 5.16 -24.03
N SER A 559 -16.04 4.90 -24.78
CA SER A 559 -14.93 5.84 -24.96
C SER A 559 -15.24 7.01 -25.89
N PHE A 560 -16.33 6.91 -26.67
CA PHE A 560 -16.72 7.93 -27.63
C PHE A 560 -17.75 8.92 -27.07
N SER A 561 -18.37 8.61 -25.92
CA SER A 561 -19.43 9.43 -25.32
C SER A 561 -18.96 10.83 -24.89
N ALA A 562 -17.67 10.98 -24.57
CA ALA A 562 -17.07 12.26 -24.20
C ALA A 562 -16.66 13.13 -25.41
N LEU A 563 -16.82 12.62 -26.63
CA LEU A 563 -16.50 13.32 -27.87
C LEU A 563 -17.76 13.97 -28.46
N ASP A 564 -17.57 15.06 -29.20
CA ASP A 564 -18.63 15.61 -30.05
C ASP A 564 -18.86 14.71 -31.27
N PHE A 565 -20.06 14.76 -31.83
CA PHE A 565 -20.48 13.87 -32.95
C PHE A 565 -19.53 13.89 -34.15
N LYS A 566 -18.99 15.04 -34.49
CA LYS A 566 -18.06 15.19 -35.63
C LYS A 566 -16.74 14.47 -35.36
N THR A 567 -16.17 14.73 -34.17
CA THR A 567 -14.90 14.11 -33.74
C THR A 567 -15.07 12.59 -33.56
N ASP A 568 -16.18 12.12 -32.95
CA ASP A 568 -16.51 10.69 -32.84
C ASP A 568 -16.46 10.00 -34.21
N ARG A 569 -17.18 10.52 -35.17
CA ARG A 569 -17.24 9.93 -36.53
C ARG A 569 -15.84 9.88 -37.17
N VAL A 570 -15.10 11.00 -37.15
CA VAL A 570 -13.77 11.08 -37.80
C VAL A 570 -12.78 10.12 -37.12
N VAL A 571 -12.80 9.99 -35.80
CA VAL A 571 -11.95 9.02 -35.06
C VAL A 571 -12.29 7.60 -35.46
N ARG A 572 -13.58 7.23 -35.54
CA ARG A 572 -13.99 5.88 -35.94
C ARG A 572 -13.60 5.55 -37.39
N ASP A 573 -13.76 6.50 -38.31
CA ASP A 573 -13.36 6.35 -39.72
C ASP A 573 -11.82 6.16 -39.79
N ALA A 574 -11.05 6.95 -39.07
CA ALA A 574 -9.59 6.83 -38.98
C ALA A 574 -9.16 5.48 -38.34
N LEU A 575 -9.84 5.03 -37.30
CA LEU A 575 -9.59 3.72 -36.65
C LEU A 575 -9.89 2.57 -37.64
N LYS A 576 -10.98 2.66 -38.42
CA LYS A 576 -11.34 1.63 -39.39
C LYS A 576 -10.28 1.53 -40.49
N ALA A 577 -9.71 2.66 -40.91
CA ALA A 577 -8.66 2.71 -41.96
C ALA A 577 -7.30 2.23 -41.41
N TYR A 578 -6.90 2.69 -40.21
CA TYR A 578 -5.58 2.42 -39.63
C TYR A 578 -5.47 1.01 -39.06
N ALA A 579 -6.45 0.61 -38.25
CA ALA A 579 -6.49 -0.69 -37.57
C ALA A 579 -7.42 -1.66 -38.31
N LYS A 580 -7.22 -1.81 -39.61
CA LYS A 580 -8.07 -2.63 -40.49
C LYS A 580 -8.12 -4.10 -40.04
N ASP A 581 -6.97 -4.66 -39.67
CA ASP A 581 -6.84 -6.06 -39.33
C ASP A 581 -7.09 -6.32 -37.84
N ALA A 582 -7.25 -5.28 -37.01
CA ALA A 582 -7.58 -5.43 -35.59
C ALA A 582 -9.07 -5.57 -35.37
N THR A 583 -9.44 -6.52 -34.53
CA THR A 583 -10.83 -6.69 -34.06
C THR A 583 -11.19 -5.60 -33.06
N LYS A 584 -12.34 -4.97 -33.23
CA LYS A 584 -12.80 -3.83 -32.42
C LYS A 584 -14.01 -4.22 -31.61
N ILE A 585 -13.96 -4.08 -30.28
CA ILE A 585 -15.13 -4.20 -29.40
C ILE A 585 -15.48 -2.80 -28.90
N ILE A 586 -16.66 -2.32 -29.21
CA ILE A 586 -17.12 -0.98 -28.89
C ILE A 586 -18.35 -1.07 -27.97
N VAL A 587 -18.20 -0.71 -26.70
CA VAL A 587 -19.33 -0.45 -25.83
C VAL A 587 -19.79 0.98 -26.08
N ALA A 588 -21.04 1.16 -26.40
CA ALA A 588 -21.62 2.48 -26.60
C ALA A 588 -23.02 2.60 -26.01
N GLN A 589 -23.37 3.83 -25.65
CA GLN A 589 -24.73 4.21 -25.23
C GLN A 589 -25.50 4.89 -26.35
N ARG A 590 -24.80 5.34 -27.42
CA ARG A 590 -25.38 6.03 -28.56
C ARG A 590 -25.49 5.09 -29.75
N VAL A 591 -26.70 4.96 -30.31
CA VAL A 591 -26.93 4.14 -31.50
C VAL A 591 -26.11 4.63 -32.68
N GLY A 592 -26.02 5.96 -32.91
CA GLY A 592 -25.23 6.56 -33.99
C GLY A 592 -23.73 6.21 -33.97
N THR A 593 -23.19 5.76 -32.84
CA THR A 593 -21.80 5.30 -32.73
C THR A 593 -21.61 3.88 -33.26
N ILE A 594 -22.66 3.07 -33.28
CA ILE A 594 -22.60 1.62 -33.54
C ILE A 594 -23.35 1.14 -34.77
N MET A 595 -24.04 2.03 -35.50
CA MET A 595 -24.85 1.67 -36.68
C MET A 595 -24.05 0.94 -37.76
N ASP A 596 -22.77 1.31 -37.94
CA ASP A 596 -21.87 0.76 -38.95
C ASP A 596 -21.06 -0.46 -38.44
N ALA A 597 -21.42 -1.03 -37.30
CA ALA A 597 -20.76 -2.22 -36.75
C ALA A 597 -21.19 -3.48 -37.51
N ASP A 598 -20.25 -4.40 -37.73
CA ASP A 598 -20.47 -5.67 -38.43
C ASP A 598 -21.44 -6.57 -37.60
N CYS A 599 -21.40 -6.47 -36.27
CA CYS A 599 -22.31 -7.15 -35.36
C CYS A 599 -22.60 -6.27 -34.14
N ILE A 600 -23.87 -6.16 -33.78
CA ILE A 600 -24.32 -5.48 -32.57
C ILE A 600 -24.90 -6.52 -31.61
N LEU A 601 -24.40 -6.51 -30.37
CA LEU A 601 -24.88 -7.32 -29.25
C LEU A 601 -25.76 -6.45 -28.36
N VAL A 602 -27.01 -6.85 -28.17
CA VAL A 602 -27.95 -6.14 -27.29
C VAL A 602 -28.03 -6.88 -25.97
N LEU A 603 -27.56 -6.24 -24.92
CA LEU A 603 -27.59 -6.77 -23.55
C LEU A 603 -28.74 -6.17 -22.77
N ASP A 604 -29.53 -7.02 -22.14
CA ASP A 604 -30.55 -6.63 -21.18
C ASP A 604 -30.52 -7.59 -19.99
N ASP A 605 -30.46 -7.02 -18.78
CA ASP A 605 -30.39 -7.74 -17.50
C ASP A 605 -29.39 -8.93 -17.51
N GLY A 606 -28.17 -8.68 -18.00
CA GLY A 606 -27.09 -9.68 -18.04
C GLY A 606 -27.21 -10.73 -19.15
N ARG A 607 -28.23 -10.67 -20.03
CA ARG A 607 -28.47 -11.64 -21.09
C ARG A 607 -28.36 -11.02 -22.47
N LEU A 608 -27.95 -11.82 -23.44
CA LEU A 608 -27.92 -11.42 -24.86
C LEU A 608 -29.33 -11.58 -25.44
N VAL A 609 -30.04 -10.47 -25.63
CA VAL A 609 -31.41 -10.45 -26.13
C VAL A 609 -31.52 -10.19 -27.63
N GLY A 610 -30.42 -9.72 -28.27
CA GLY A 610 -30.37 -9.50 -29.71
C GLY A 610 -28.92 -9.55 -30.22
N LYS A 611 -28.73 -10.11 -31.43
CA LYS A 611 -27.44 -10.18 -32.13
C LYS A 611 -27.70 -10.02 -33.63
N GLY A 612 -27.00 -9.12 -34.28
CA GLY A 612 -27.12 -8.88 -35.73
C GLY A 612 -26.65 -7.47 -36.12
N THR A 613 -26.87 -7.10 -37.33
CA THR A 613 -26.65 -5.76 -37.87
C THR A 613 -27.73 -4.78 -37.37
N HIS A 614 -27.47 -3.48 -37.53
CA HIS A 614 -28.47 -2.45 -37.18
C HIS A 614 -29.84 -2.70 -37.80
N ARG A 615 -29.92 -3.06 -39.08
CA ARG A 615 -31.17 -3.31 -39.80
C ARG A 615 -31.89 -4.56 -39.30
N GLU A 616 -31.15 -5.64 -39.11
CA GLU A 616 -31.73 -6.90 -38.58
C GLU A 616 -32.32 -6.72 -37.17
N LEU A 617 -31.63 -5.94 -36.31
CA LEU A 617 -32.05 -5.69 -34.95
C LEU A 617 -33.26 -4.74 -34.85
N LEU A 618 -33.41 -3.79 -35.77
CA LEU A 618 -34.62 -2.96 -35.86
C LEU A 618 -35.85 -3.79 -36.12
N GLU A 619 -35.73 -4.90 -36.87
CA GLU A 619 -36.85 -5.80 -37.19
C GLU A 619 -37.04 -6.86 -36.11
N SER A 620 -35.97 -7.44 -35.56
CA SER A 620 -36.03 -8.66 -34.73
C SER A 620 -35.95 -8.41 -33.23
N CYS A 621 -35.45 -7.25 -32.76
CA CYS A 621 -35.20 -6.99 -31.34
C CYS A 621 -35.95 -5.75 -30.82
N ASP A 622 -37.00 -5.98 -30.02
CA ASP A 622 -37.82 -4.89 -29.47
C ASP A 622 -37.02 -3.96 -28.55
N VAL A 623 -36.09 -4.50 -27.75
CA VAL A 623 -35.24 -3.72 -26.86
C VAL A 623 -34.35 -2.76 -27.68
N TYR A 624 -33.72 -3.25 -28.76
CA TYR A 624 -32.90 -2.43 -29.64
C TYR A 624 -33.74 -1.35 -30.32
N ARG A 625 -34.91 -1.71 -30.82
CA ARG A 625 -35.85 -0.78 -31.48
C ARG A 625 -36.25 0.36 -30.55
N GLN A 626 -36.57 0.06 -29.29
CA GLN A 626 -36.92 1.08 -28.30
C GLN A 626 -35.75 2.02 -28.03
N ILE A 627 -34.52 1.49 -27.89
CA ILE A 627 -33.30 2.31 -27.72
C ILE A 627 -33.10 3.19 -28.95
N ALA A 628 -33.18 2.65 -30.15
CA ALA A 628 -32.98 3.38 -31.39
C ALA A 628 -34.02 4.49 -31.59
N GLN A 629 -35.29 4.20 -31.37
CA GLN A 629 -36.40 5.18 -31.45
C GLN A 629 -36.28 6.32 -30.43
N SER A 630 -35.63 6.08 -29.29
CA SER A 630 -35.41 7.11 -28.28
C SER A 630 -34.30 8.09 -28.67
N GLN A 631 -33.44 7.74 -29.64
CA GLN A 631 -32.22 8.48 -29.98
C GLN A 631 -32.16 9.00 -31.41
N LEU A 632 -32.84 8.35 -32.34
CA LEU A 632 -32.82 8.64 -33.77
C LEU A 632 -34.16 9.18 -34.26
N SER A 633 -34.14 10.05 -35.23
CA SER A 633 -35.36 10.50 -35.94
C SER A 633 -35.89 9.42 -36.85
N GLU A 634 -37.18 9.51 -37.26
CA GLU A 634 -37.80 8.55 -38.18
C GLU A 634 -37.05 8.46 -39.54
N GLU A 635 -36.45 9.57 -39.99
CA GLU A 635 -35.64 9.61 -41.22
C GLU A 635 -34.32 8.82 -41.03
N GLU A 636 -33.65 8.94 -39.88
CA GLU A 636 -32.41 8.22 -39.54
C GLU A 636 -32.66 6.73 -39.28
N LEU A 637 -33.84 6.34 -38.80
CA LEU A 637 -34.23 4.95 -38.62
C LEU A 637 -34.51 4.23 -39.93
N SER A 638 -34.87 4.99 -40.97
CA SER A 638 -35.22 4.45 -42.29
C SER A 638 -34.02 4.44 -43.28
N ALA A 639 -32.93 5.09 -42.96
CA ALA A 639 -31.71 5.15 -43.75
C ALA A 639 -30.80 3.93 -43.52
#